data_bb183dc825729799a684ce4909c55707
#
_entry.id   bb183dc825729799a684ce4909c55707
#
_cell.length_a   1.000
_cell.length_b   1.000
_cell.length_c   1.000
_cell.angle_alpha   90.00
_cell.angle_beta   90.00
_cell.angle_gamma   90.00
#
_symmetry.space_group_name_H-M   'P 1'
#
loop_
_entity.id
_entity.type
_entity.pdbx_description
1 polymer ?
#
loop_
_entity_poly.entity_id
_entity_poly.type
_entity_poly.pdbx_seq_one_letter_code
_entity_poly.pdbx_strand_id
1 'polypeptide(L)'
;MNSLLELLPEMEALRDREAIVLASSYRTRKWTYRELYRHIQGVARELDARGLAPGDRLLLWGENRPEWVAVYWAALARGVTVVPLDFRSSKAFVMRVQRNVEAKLLVHGAEVDAGAIGLSQLSLQDVGGLDSEEPLEPIAATGDDMVQIIYTSGTTGEPRGVVHRHKNLVANLGPIRNEIRKYAAYARPFQPIRFLDLLPLSHVFGQFTGLFVPVVMGGSVAFMQAIHPSAIIETIRRERISVLTTVPRFLSGLRGELERRFDLESEEEADPQGVGVLGGLARWWRHRDVHSAFGWKFWAILSGGAPLAPEDEAFCWRLGFVLVQGYGLTETSSLVATNHPFKPKRGAIGKAVGSQRIKLAEDGEILVCGDNVSLEYFGAGAPSESSEKAWLHTGDLGEIGDDGTLYYKGRKKDVIVGADGMNVYPADVEAVLNAQPEIKEAVVVGQPSDKGDVVHAVLLGQPGEHHAEAAIKRANATLEPHQRVRAWTVWPEDDFPRTKSTFKIRRGEVLAHLKAPGSNERAALATPSRRVRTFLAQQIGRAGETMRDADRLSEELGLSSLDRIELLTHLEEQTGRELSEEEMTRVTTLGDLERFLENAAPVPRGRPGASPLRGVVRYGRIAPLRFARAAFREGVIRPLFRHYLPLTVEGELELENLSGPVIFAANHQSNLDTLAILTALPFAWRGRVAPAVQQEYFDAHLKNKGSASKSLSAAIQYWLAIVLVNVFPLARTSAGARDGLRFAGALADDGYSILIYPEGRLTRDGSIEPFQEGVGLLAVRLQAPVIPIHLSGLFDILSVNDRWPKRGPVRVRFGEALWFRESQDCREVTQTIADAVMTLARRPDSSPSTPDENA
;
A
#
# COMPACT_ATOMS: atom_id res chain seq x y z
N MET A 1 0.44 -10.87 -30.66
CA MET A 1 1.43 -10.33 -29.72
C MET A 1 2.49 -11.38 -29.53
N ASN A 2 3.72 -11.08 -29.94
CA ASN A 2 4.85 -12.01 -29.87
C ASN A 2 5.79 -11.68 -28.68
N SER A 3 5.75 -10.45 -28.22
CA SER A 3 6.56 -9.95 -27.12
C SER A 3 5.76 -8.98 -26.24
N LEU A 4 6.09 -8.89 -24.94
CA LEU A 4 5.50 -7.89 -24.03
C LEU A 4 5.88 -6.46 -24.45
N LEU A 5 6.97 -6.27 -25.18
CA LEU A 5 7.41 -4.96 -25.66
C LEU A 5 6.40 -4.28 -26.62
N GLU A 6 5.49 -5.09 -27.22
CA GLU A 6 4.38 -4.53 -28.01
C GLU A 6 3.39 -3.69 -27.17
N LEU A 7 3.44 -3.78 -25.84
CA LEU A 7 2.64 -2.94 -24.93
C LEU A 7 3.23 -1.54 -24.73
N LEU A 8 4.53 -1.31 -24.99
CA LEU A 8 5.16 0.00 -24.82
C LEU A 8 4.54 1.07 -25.73
N PRO A 9 4.33 0.84 -27.04
CA PRO A 9 3.61 1.79 -27.89
C PRO A 9 2.15 2.02 -27.45
N GLU A 10 1.50 1.02 -26.85
CA GLU A 10 0.15 1.18 -26.32
C GLU A 10 0.15 2.11 -25.10
N MET A 11 1.14 1.99 -24.20
CA MET A 11 1.32 2.92 -23.07
C MET A 11 1.56 4.36 -23.56
N GLU A 12 2.43 4.52 -24.55
CA GLU A 12 2.71 5.83 -25.13
C GLU A 12 1.44 6.47 -25.72
N ALA A 13 0.60 5.69 -26.40
CA ALA A 13 -0.67 6.15 -26.96
C ALA A 13 -1.69 6.60 -25.89
N LEU A 14 -1.62 6.08 -24.66
CA LEU A 14 -2.51 6.44 -23.56
C LEU A 14 -2.18 7.80 -22.92
N ARG A 15 -1.01 8.35 -23.13
CA ARG A 15 -0.53 9.70 -22.77
C ARG A 15 -0.95 10.19 -21.38
N ASP A 16 -1.91 11.10 -21.34
CA ASP A 16 -2.34 11.83 -20.14
C ASP A 16 -3.36 11.06 -19.29
N ARG A 17 -3.67 9.81 -19.69
CA ARG A 17 -4.49 8.95 -18.85
C ARG A 17 -3.71 8.54 -17.60
N GLU A 18 -4.41 8.42 -16.48
CA GLU A 18 -3.86 7.91 -15.25
C GLU A 18 -3.40 6.45 -15.44
N ALA A 19 -2.14 6.16 -15.12
CA ALA A 19 -1.54 4.83 -15.21
C ALA A 19 -1.44 4.16 -13.84
N ILE A 20 -0.83 4.85 -12.87
CA ILE A 20 -0.53 4.30 -11.55
C ILE A 20 -0.95 5.28 -10.46
N VAL A 21 -1.54 4.74 -9.42
CA VAL A 21 -1.89 5.45 -8.18
C VAL A 21 -1.17 4.77 -7.02
N LEU A 22 -0.41 5.50 -6.23
CA LEU A 22 0.16 5.03 -4.97
C LEU A 22 -0.58 5.70 -3.82
N ALA A 23 -1.42 4.94 -3.13
CA ALA A 23 -2.20 5.40 -2.00
C ALA A 23 -1.45 5.10 -0.69
N SER A 24 -0.89 6.12 -0.05
CA SER A 24 -0.39 6.03 1.32
C SER A 24 -1.47 6.47 2.32
N SER A 25 -1.18 6.36 3.62
CA SER A 25 -2.08 6.79 4.69
C SER A 25 -2.41 8.28 4.64
N TYR A 26 -1.51 9.10 4.10
CA TYR A 26 -1.60 10.55 4.12
C TYR A 26 -1.63 11.20 2.75
N ARG A 27 -1.11 10.54 1.71
CA ARG A 27 -0.97 11.09 0.36
C ARG A 27 -1.32 10.08 -0.72
N THR A 28 -1.79 10.58 -1.86
CA THR A 28 -2.00 9.81 -3.09
C THR A 28 -1.14 10.38 -4.20
N ARG A 29 -0.09 9.64 -4.58
CA ARG A 29 0.73 9.98 -5.76
C ARG A 29 0.12 9.35 -7.00
N LYS A 30 0.06 10.11 -8.08
CA LYS A 30 -0.49 9.64 -9.37
C LYS A 30 0.51 9.87 -10.47
N TRP A 31 0.70 8.84 -11.29
CA TRP A 31 1.44 8.94 -12.52
C TRP A 31 0.52 8.71 -13.70
N THR A 32 0.61 9.57 -14.71
CA THR A 32 0.03 9.34 -16.03
C THR A 32 0.88 8.34 -16.82
N TYR A 33 0.33 7.79 -17.90
CA TYR A 33 1.13 6.95 -18.82
C TYR A 33 2.30 7.73 -19.44
N ARG A 34 2.15 9.04 -19.67
CA ARG A 34 3.25 9.91 -20.13
C ARG A 34 4.38 9.97 -19.11
N GLU A 35 4.07 10.20 -17.83
CA GLU A 35 5.07 10.23 -16.76
C GLU A 35 5.72 8.86 -16.58
N LEU A 36 4.94 7.78 -16.56
CA LEU A 36 5.47 6.43 -16.50
C LEU A 36 6.46 6.17 -17.66
N TYR A 37 6.09 6.54 -18.89
CA TYR A 37 6.91 6.32 -20.07
C TYR A 37 8.22 7.14 -20.02
N ARG A 38 8.18 8.38 -19.54
CA ARG A 38 9.39 9.21 -19.33
C ARG A 38 10.33 8.59 -18.30
N HIS A 39 9.79 8.04 -17.20
CA HIS A 39 10.61 7.33 -16.22
C HIS A 39 11.17 6.02 -16.79
N ILE A 40 10.41 5.28 -17.61
CA ILE A 40 10.95 4.11 -18.33
C ILE A 40 12.14 4.51 -19.20
N GLN A 41 12.04 5.63 -19.94
CA GLN A 41 13.12 6.17 -20.76
C GLN A 41 14.35 6.56 -19.93
N GLY A 42 14.14 7.28 -18.81
CA GLY A 42 15.22 7.70 -17.93
C GLY A 42 15.94 6.51 -17.27
N VAL A 43 15.18 5.53 -16.78
CA VAL A 43 15.75 4.31 -16.21
C VAL A 43 16.49 3.47 -17.23
N ALA A 44 15.96 3.33 -18.46
CA ALA A 44 16.65 2.58 -19.51
C ALA A 44 18.05 3.15 -19.80
N ARG A 45 18.21 4.47 -19.81
CA ARG A 45 19.50 5.16 -19.96
C ARG A 45 20.42 4.93 -18.76
N GLU A 46 19.87 4.96 -17.56
CA GLU A 46 20.64 4.69 -16.36
C GLU A 46 21.18 3.25 -16.37
N LEU A 47 20.38 2.27 -16.87
CA LEU A 47 20.84 0.89 -17.06
C LEU A 47 21.98 0.81 -18.08
N ASP A 48 21.86 1.53 -19.20
CA ASP A 48 22.94 1.61 -20.22
C ASP A 48 24.19 2.29 -19.65
N ALA A 49 24.06 3.40 -18.93
CA ALA A 49 25.17 4.12 -18.31
C ALA A 49 25.90 3.25 -17.26
N ARG A 50 25.22 2.33 -16.61
CA ARG A 50 25.81 1.35 -15.71
C ARG A 50 26.37 0.12 -16.41
N GLY A 51 26.31 0.06 -17.73
CA GLY A 51 26.88 -1.01 -18.55
C GLY A 51 26.10 -2.32 -18.51
N LEU A 52 24.80 -2.30 -18.25
CA LEU A 52 23.96 -3.49 -18.39
C LEU A 52 23.70 -3.77 -19.87
N ALA A 53 23.94 -4.99 -20.30
CA ALA A 53 23.73 -5.48 -21.66
C ALA A 53 22.54 -6.45 -21.74
N PRO A 54 21.95 -6.67 -22.92
CA PRO A 54 20.96 -7.72 -23.11
C PRO A 54 21.43 -9.09 -22.58
N GLY A 55 20.57 -9.77 -21.83
CA GLY A 55 20.87 -11.02 -21.14
C GLY A 55 21.48 -10.87 -19.75
N ASP A 56 21.90 -9.68 -19.33
CA ASP A 56 22.28 -9.42 -17.94
C ASP A 56 21.07 -9.53 -17.01
N ARG A 57 21.32 -9.73 -15.73
CA ARG A 57 20.29 -9.86 -14.70
C ARG A 57 20.38 -8.71 -13.70
N LEU A 58 19.20 -8.19 -13.30
CA LEU A 58 19.06 -7.27 -12.18
C LEU A 58 18.15 -7.86 -11.10
N LEU A 59 18.50 -7.66 -9.84
CA LEU A 59 17.61 -7.92 -8.72
C LEU A 59 16.70 -6.71 -8.50
N LEU A 60 15.40 -6.93 -8.43
CA LEU A 60 14.41 -5.87 -8.13
C LEU A 60 13.72 -6.23 -6.80
N TRP A 61 14.25 -5.68 -5.70
CA TRP A 61 13.85 -6.01 -4.33
C TRP A 61 13.22 -4.80 -3.63
N GLY A 62 11.90 -4.73 -3.64
CA GLY A 62 11.17 -3.59 -3.09
C GLY A 62 9.66 -3.76 -3.08
N GLU A 63 9.02 -2.80 -2.45
CA GLU A 63 7.56 -2.66 -2.35
C GLU A 63 6.92 -2.25 -3.68
N ASN A 64 5.60 -2.50 -3.83
CA ASN A 64 4.83 -2.08 -5.00
C ASN A 64 4.75 -0.55 -5.07
N ARG A 65 5.33 0.02 -6.13
CA ARG A 65 5.32 1.48 -6.35
C ARG A 65 5.56 1.82 -7.82
N PRO A 66 5.23 3.04 -8.27
CA PRO A 66 5.40 3.44 -9.67
C PRO A 66 6.82 3.23 -10.20
N GLU A 67 7.82 3.53 -9.38
CA GLU A 67 9.23 3.40 -9.71
C GLU A 67 9.61 1.94 -9.98
N TRP A 68 9.06 0.99 -9.23
CA TRP A 68 9.24 -0.44 -9.46
C TRP A 68 8.75 -0.84 -10.85
N VAL A 69 7.58 -0.32 -11.24
CA VAL A 69 6.97 -0.56 -12.56
C VAL A 69 7.85 0.01 -13.68
N ALA A 70 8.37 1.23 -13.49
CA ALA A 70 9.27 1.86 -14.46
C ALA A 70 10.56 1.05 -14.67
N VAL A 71 11.18 0.55 -13.59
CA VAL A 71 12.38 -0.32 -13.65
C VAL A 71 12.08 -1.61 -14.39
N TYR A 72 10.96 -2.26 -14.12
CA TYR A 72 10.58 -3.51 -14.78
C TYR A 72 10.48 -3.33 -16.30
N TRP A 73 9.74 -2.32 -16.77
CA TRP A 73 9.57 -2.05 -18.20
C TRP A 73 10.86 -1.56 -18.87
N ALA A 74 11.67 -0.75 -18.19
CA ALA A 74 12.96 -0.31 -18.70
C ALA A 74 13.93 -1.48 -18.88
N ALA A 75 14.00 -2.39 -17.92
CA ALA A 75 14.81 -3.60 -18.02
C ALA A 75 14.39 -4.47 -19.23
N LEU A 76 13.09 -4.68 -19.40
CA LEU A 76 12.57 -5.42 -20.56
C LEU A 76 12.95 -4.73 -21.87
N ALA A 77 12.80 -3.41 -21.95
CA ALA A 77 13.15 -2.62 -23.16
C ALA A 77 14.63 -2.71 -23.53
N ARG A 78 15.50 -2.99 -22.56
CA ARG A 78 16.95 -3.17 -22.74
C ARG A 78 17.39 -4.65 -22.79
N GLY A 79 16.43 -5.60 -22.75
CA GLY A 79 16.72 -7.05 -22.75
C GLY A 79 17.41 -7.55 -21.49
N VAL A 80 17.29 -6.81 -20.40
CA VAL A 80 17.81 -7.18 -19.08
C VAL A 80 16.77 -8.02 -18.36
N THR A 81 17.22 -9.22 -17.91
CA THR A 81 16.33 -10.15 -17.19
C THR A 81 16.09 -9.66 -15.76
N VAL A 82 14.80 -9.51 -15.40
CA VAL A 82 14.42 -9.08 -14.05
C VAL A 82 14.34 -10.28 -13.10
N VAL A 83 14.91 -10.14 -11.92
CA VAL A 83 14.73 -11.09 -10.81
C VAL A 83 13.97 -10.39 -9.70
N PRO A 84 12.62 -10.45 -9.73
CA PRO A 84 11.79 -9.74 -8.78
C PRO A 84 11.76 -10.47 -7.44
N LEU A 85 11.98 -9.73 -6.34
CA LEU A 85 12.03 -10.25 -4.99
C LEU A 85 11.03 -9.52 -4.09
N ASP A 86 10.32 -10.28 -3.26
CA ASP A 86 9.39 -9.72 -2.28
C ASP A 86 10.18 -8.88 -1.25
N PHE A 87 9.73 -7.66 -0.97
CA PHE A 87 10.38 -6.76 -0.01
C PHE A 87 10.51 -7.37 1.40
N ARG A 88 9.63 -8.32 1.76
CA ARG A 88 9.66 -9.07 3.02
C ARG A 88 10.66 -10.23 3.03
N SER A 89 11.35 -10.48 1.92
CA SER A 89 12.37 -11.53 1.84
C SER A 89 13.54 -11.21 2.77
N SER A 90 14.12 -12.24 3.38
CA SER A 90 15.30 -12.06 4.21
C SER A 90 16.53 -11.75 3.35
N LYS A 91 17.44 -10.93 3.86
CA LYS A 91 18.72 -10.62 3.22
C LYS A 91 19.53 -11.89 2.85
N ALA A 92 19.51 -12.90 3.75
CA ALA A 92 20.14 -14.18 3.48
C ALA A 92 19.55 -14.90 2.26
N PHE A 93 18.24 -14.81 2.05
CA PHE A 93 17.59 -15.33 0.84
C PHE A 93 18.03 -14.57 -0.40
N VAL A 94 18.02 -13.24 -0.35
CA VAL A 94 18.44 -12.37 -1.46
C VAL A 94 19.90 -12.65 -1.86
N MET A 95 20.80 -12.81 -0.89
CA MET A 95 22.20 -13.16 -1.14
C MET A 95 22.37 -14.54 -1.77
N ARG A 96 21.52 -15.52 -1.44
CA ARG A 96 21.53 -16.84 -2.12
C ARG A 96 21.07 -16.71 -3.57
N VAL A 97 19.98 -15.98 -3.81
CA VAL A 97 19.48 -15.72 -5.17
C VAL A 97 20.54 -15.00 -5.99
N GLN A 98 21.16 -13.95 -5.44
CA GLN A 98 22.20 -13.17 -6.12
C GLN A 98 23.36 -14.06 -6.60
N ARG A 99 23.86 -14.96 -5.74
CA ARG A 99 24.94 -15.89 -6.11
C ARG A 99 24.52 -16.88 -7.20
N ASN A 100 23.24 -17.26 -7.22
CA ASN A 100 22.72 -18.18 -8.23
C ASN A 100 22.56 -17.51 -9.59
N VAL A 101 22.03 -16.26 -9.64
CA VAL A 101 21.76 -15.58 -10.89
C VAL A 101 22.89 -14.68 -11.40
N GLU A 102 23.91 -14.43 -10.59
CA GLU A 102 25.04 -13.54 -10.92
C GLU A 102 24.56 -12.17 -11.44
N ALA A 103 23.63 -11.55 -10.70
CA ALA A 103 23.09 -10.26 -11.06
C ALA A 103 24.16 -9.16 -11.03
N LYS A 104 24.06 -8.18 -11.93
CA LYS A 104 24.97 -7.03 -12.01
C LYS A 104 24.51 -5.81 -11.22
N LEU A 105 23.21 -5.67 -11.01
CA LEU A 105 22.60 -4.52 -10.35
C LEU A 105 21.57 -5.00 -9.32
N LEU A 106 21.53 -4.33 -8.17
CA LEU A 106 20.43 -4.40 -7.21
C LEU A 106 19.65 -3.09 -7.25
N VAL A 107 18.38 -3.18 -7.64
CA VAL A 107 17.43 -2.08 -7.46
C VAL A 107 16.60 -2.39 -6.21
N HIS A 108 16.56 -1.45 -5.25
CA HIS A 108 15.97 -1.73 -3.96
C HIS A 108 15.01 -0.65 -3.47
N GLY A 109 13.99 -1.05 -2.72
CA GLY A 109 13.04 -0.18 -2.03
C GLY A 109 13.61 0.46 -0.76
N ALA A 110 12.82 1.34 -0.15
CA ALA A 110 13.17 1.97 1.12
C ALA A 110 12.96 1.05 2.34
N GLU A 111 12.04 0.08 2.22
CA GLU A 111 11.67 -0.84 3.32
C GLU A 111 12.63 -2.03 3.48
N VAL A 112 13.70 -2.10 2.68
CA VAL A 112 14.62 -3.23 2.69
C VAL A 112 16.05 -2.83 3.11
N ASP A 113 16.70 -3.67 3.90
CA ASP A 113 18.13 -3.51 4.25
C ASP A 113 19.02 -4.04 3.11
N ALA A 114 19.32 -3.19 2.13
CA ALA A 114 20.20 -3.50 1.01
C ALA A 114 21.69 -3.44 1.35
N GLY A 115 22.09 -3.00 2.55
CA GLY A 115 23.48 -2.86 2.94
C GLY A 115 24.29 -4.16 2.80
N ALA A 116 25.55 -4.08 2.37
CA ALA A 116 26.54 -5.17 2.27
C ALA A 116 26.16 -6.36 1.35
N ILE A 117 25.34 -6.15 0.30
CA ILE A 117 25.06 -7.21 -0.71
C ILE A 117 26.18 -7.31 -1.76
N GLY A 118 27.07 -6.31 -1.86
CA GLY A 118 28.25 -6.36 -2.72
C GLY A 118 27.96 -6.15 -4.22
N LEU A 119 26.80 -5.61 -4.56
CA LEU A 119 26.41 -5.21 -5.91
C LEU A 119 26.38 -3.70 -6.07
N SER A 120 26.49 -3.22 -7.31
CA SER A 120 26.06 -1.86 -7.66
C SER A 120 24.60 -1.69 -7.27
N GLN A 121 24.23 -0.58 -6.64
CA GLN A 121 22.90 -0.35 -6.10
C GLN A 121 22.23 0.86 -6.75
N LEU A 122 20.91 0.79 -6.89
CA LEU A 122 20.04 1.89 -7.29
C LEU A 122 18.80 1.88 -6.38
N SER A 123 18.54 2.98 -5.70
CA SER A 123 17.34 3.09 -4.88
C SER A 123 16.10 3.37 -5.75
N LEU A 124 14.96 2.77 -5.45
CA LEU A 124 13.68 3.13 -6.08
C LEU A 124 13.31 4.60 -5.86
N GLN A 125 13.84 5.24 -4.80
CA GLN A 125 13.65 6.68 -4.59
C GLN A 125 14.45 7.51 -5.61
N ASP A 126 15.67 7.08 -5.92
CA ASP A 126 16.50 7.76 -6.94
C ASP A 126 15.90 7.58 -8.34
N VAL A 127 15.27 6.44 -8.61
CA VAL A 127 14.49 6.20 -9.85
C VAL A 127 13.40 7.25 -10.05
N GLY A 128 12.78 7.74 -8.98
CA GLY A 128 11.78 8.81 -9.05
C GLY A 128 12.32 10.13 -9.60
N GLY A 129 13.64 10.33 -9.58
CA GLY A 129 14.31 11.47 -10.22
C GLY A 129 14.80 11.22 -11.65
N LEU A 130 14.74 9.97 -12.13
CA LEU A 130 15.18 9.60 -13.47
C LEU A 130 14.02 9.74 -14.45
N ASP A 131 13.96 10.87 -15.17
CA ASP A 131 13.01 11.03 -16.28
C ASP A 131 13.71 11.54 -17.54
N SER A 132 13.15 11.20 -18.70
CA SER A 132 13.71 11.63 -20.00
C SER A 132 12.61 11.75 -21.03
N GLU A 133 12.76 12.73 -21.94
CA GLU A 133 11.89 12.89 -23.09
C GLU A 133 12.50 12.33 -24.39
N GLU A 134 13.76 11.85 -24.30
CA GLU A 134 14.41 11.29 -25.49
C GLU A 134 13.79 9.92 -25.83
N PRO A 135 13.54 9.65 -27.12
CA PRO A 135 12.89 8.42 -27.55
C PRO A 135 13.57 7.15 -27.03
N LEU A 136 12.76 6.20 -26.56
CA LEU A 136 13.22 4.87 -26.21
C LEU A 136 13.16 3.99 -27.47
N GLU A 137 14.30 3.43 -27.84
CA GLU A 137 14.37 2.38 -28.86
C GLU A 137 14.52 1.03 -28.16
N PRO A 138 13.41 0.28 -27.95
CA PRO A 138 13.49 -1.05 -27.36
C PRO A 138 14.30 -1.99 -28.23
N ILE A 139 14.98 -2.96 -27.61
CA ILE A 139 15.62 -4.02 -28.38
C ILE A 139 14.60 -4.84 -29.17
N ALA A 140 15.02 -5.44 -30.26
CA ALA A 140 14.20 -6.45 -30.93
C ALA A 140 14.14 -7.71 -30.05
N ALA A 141 12.96 -8.01 -29.51
CA ALA A 141 12.73 -9.20 -28.67
C ALA A 141 11.85 -10.22 -29.38
N THR A 142 12.19 -11.48 -29.20
CA THR A 142 11.43 -12.64 -29.67
C THR A 142 10.61 -13.28 -28.52
N GLY A 143 9.72 -14.20 -28.86
CA GLY A 143 8.98 -14.94 -27.83
C GLY A 143 9.89 -15.79 -26.93
N ASP A 144 11.08 -16.16 -27.39
CA ASP A 144 12.02 -17.03 -26.67
C ASP A 144 13.01 -16.27 -25.76
N ASP A 145 13.03 -14.95 -25.84
CA ASP A 145 13.89 -14.15 -24.97
C ASP A 145 13.39 -14.16 -23.54
N MET A 146 14.34 -14.24 -22.59
CA MET A 146 14.07 -14.31 -21.16
C MET A 146 13.61 -12.95 -20.64
N VAL A 147 12.50 -12.95 -19.93
CA VAL A 147 11.91 -11.74 -19.29
C VAL A 147 12.33 -11.66 -17.83
N GLN A 148 12.14 -12.75 -17.11
CA GLN A 148 12.33 -12.77 -15.66
C GLN A 148 12.60 -14.16 -15.10
N ILE A 149 13.15 -14.17 -13.87
CA ILE A 149 13.36 -15.38 -13.08
C ILE A 149 12.64 -15.19 -11.74
N ILE A 150 11.56 -15.93 -11.51
CA ILE A 150 10.79 -15.84 -10.26
C ILE A 150 11.21 -16.96 -9.31
N TYR A 151 11.75 -16.57 -8.16
CA TYR A 151 12.15 -17.51 -7.12
C TYR A 151 10.99 -17.89 -6.22
N THR A 152 10.74 -19.20 -6.12
CA THR A 152 9.78 -19.77 -5.19
C THR A 152 10.50 -20.45 -4.03
N SER A 153 9.90 -20.42 -2.84
CA SER A 153 10.38 -21.19 -1.69
C SER A 153 10.10 -22.67 -1.96
N GLY A 154 11.06 -23.37 -2.52
CA GLY A 154 10.96 -24.81 -2.75
C GLY A 154 10.74 -25.59 -1.46
N THR A 155 10.05 -26.75 -1.55
CA THR A 155 9.80 -27.63 -0.40
C THR A 155 11.09 -28.28 0.15
N THR A 156 12.19 -28.17 -0.56
CA THR A 156 13.52 -28.74 -0.24
C THR A 156 14.47 -27.74 0.44
N GLY A 157 14.01 -26.49 0.71
CA GLY A 157 14.83 -25.45 1.36
C GLY A 157 15.74 -24.65 0.42
N GLU A 158 16.09 -25.16 -0.76
CA GLU A 158 16.83 -24.41 -1.78
C GLU A 158 15.89 -23.63 -2.69
N PRO A 159 16.17 -22.34 -2.96
CA PRO A 159 15.34 -21.51 -3.82
C PRO A 159 15.41 -22.02 -5.28
N ARG A 160 14.24 -22.21 -5.91
CA ARG A 160 14.16 -22.58 -7.34
C ARG A 160 13.69 -21.37 -8.14
N GLY A 161 14.45 -20.99 -9.15
CA GLY A 161 14.12 -19.88 -10.05
C GLY A 161 13.39 -20.37 -11.30
N VAL A 162 12.09 -20.08 -11.43
CA VAL A 162 11.31 -20.38 -12.63
C VAL A 162 11.62 -19.33 -13.69
N VAL A 163 12.05 -19.75 -14.88
CA VAL A 163 12.37 -18.86 -16.00
C VAL A 163 11.10 -18.54 -16.78
N HIS A 164 10.77 -17.26 -16.95
CA HIS A 164 9.70 -16.82 -17.85
C HIS A 164 10.26 -16.14 -19.08
N ARG A 165 9.77 -16.57 -20.25
CA ARG A 165 10.05 -15.98 -21.55
C ARG A 165 8.87 -15.14 -22.02
N HIS A 166 9.07 -14.25 -22.97
CA HIS A 166 7.97 -13.45 -23.53
C HIS A 166 6.78 -14.30 -23.95
N LYS A 167 6.99 -15.43 -24.65
CA LYS A 167 5.91 -16.33 -25.10
C LYS A 167 5.04 -16.82 -23.96
N ASN A 168 5.64 -17.15 -22.81
CA ASN A 168 4.90 -17.69 -21.66
C ASN A 168 3.89 -16.68 -21.11
N LEU A 169 4.30 -15.43 -20.95
CA LEU A 169 3.45 -14.36 -20.40
C LEU A 169 2.40 -13.89 -21.43
N VAL A 170 2.79 -13.79 -22.69
CA VAL A 170 1.91 -13.40 -23.80
C VAL A 170 0.81 -14.44 -24.04
N ALA A 171 1.11 -15.74 -23.84
CA ALA A 171 0.13 -16.83 -23.99
C ALA A 171 -1.07 -16.69 -23.05
N ASN A 172 -0.87 -16.12 -21.86
CA ASN A 172 -1.95 -15.79 -20.92
C ASN A 172 -2.64 -14.46 -21.25
N LEU A 173 -1.89 -13.47 -21.72
CA LEU A 173 -2.42 -12.13 -21.94
C LEU A 173 -3.29 -12.03 -23.20
N GLY A 174 -2.92 -12.74 -24.28
CA GLY A 174 -3.64 -12.75 -25.55
C GLY A 174 -5.12 -13.13 -25.43
N PRO A 175 -5.46 -14.28 -24.85
CA PRO A 175 -6.85 -14.70 -24.62
C PRO A 175 -7.66 -13.69 -23.81
N ILE A 176 -7.09 -13.14 -22.75
CA ILE A 176 -7.74 -12.14 -21.91
C ILE A 176 -8.00 -10.85 -22.68
N ARG A 177 -7.04 -10.37 -23.46
CA ARG A 177 -7.23 -9.22 -24.36
C ARG A 177 -8.40 -9.43 -25.32
N ASN A 178 -8.51 -10.63 -25.88
CA ASN A 178 -9.61 -10.96 -26.78
C ASN A 178 -10.96 -11.01 -26.06
N GLU A 179 -10.98 -11.53 -24.82
CA GLU A 179 -12.21 -11.58 -24.03
C GLU A 179 -12.65 -10.18 -23.59
N ILE A 180 -11.72 -9.34 -23.11
CA ILE A 180 -12.00 -7.95 -22.75
C ILE A 180 -12.59 -7.16 -23.92
N ARG A 181 -12.11 -7.37 -25.15
CA ARG A 181 -12.63 -6.68 -26.33
C ARG A 181 -14.11 -6.94 -26.58
N LYS A 182 -14.61 -8.14 -26.26
CA LYS A 182 -16.04 -8.48 -26.41
C LYS A 182 -16.92 -7.61 -25.50
N TYR A 183 -16.40 -7.24 -24.32
CA TYR A 183 -17.14 -6.47 -23.32
C TYR A 183 -16.77 -4.98 -23.28
N ALA A 184 -15.90 -4.51 -24.19
CA ALA A 184 -15.41 -3.12 -24.20
C ALA A 184 -16.54 -2.08 -24.28
N ALA A 185 -17.62 -2.36 -25.02
CA ALA A 185 -18.76 -1.47 -25.12
C ALA A 185 -19.50 -1.32 -23.78
N TYR A 186 -19.63 -2.40 -23.01
CA TYR A 186 -20.28 -2.41 -21.70
C TYR A 186 -19.41 -1.76 -20.62
N ALA A 187 -18.09 -1.82 -20.79
CA ALA A 187 -17.13 -1.21 -19.86
C ALA A 187 -17.02 0.32 -20.00
N ARG A 188 -17.48 0.91 -21.14
CA ARG A 188 -17.35 2.36 -21.40
C ARG A 188 -17.88 3.27 -20.29
N PRO A 189 -19.05 3.04 -19.66
CA PRO A 189 -19.55 3.90 -18.58
C PRO A 189 -18.67 3.87 -17.32
N PHE A 190 -17.91 2.79 -17.11
CA PHE A 190 -17.05 2.59 -15.94
C PHE A 190 -15.61 3.06 -16.15
N GLN A 191 -15.26 3.50 -17.36
CA GLN A 191 -13.92 3.99 -17.66
C GLN A 191 -13.56 5.25 -16.84
N PRO A 192 -12.28 5.43 -16.48
CA PRO A 192 -11.21 4.42 -16.57
C PRO A 192 -11.46 3.28 -15.55
N ILE A 193 -11.20 2.05 -15.98
CA ILE A 193 -11.20 0.90 -15.06
C ILE A 193 -9.96 1.00 -14.19
N ARG A 194 -10.16 1.02 -12.86
CA ARG A 194 -9.07 1.10 -11.88
C ARG A 194 -8.99 -0.17 -11.08
N PHE A 195 -7.82 -0.77 -11.08
CA PHE A 195 -7.50 -1.94 -10.27
C PHE A 195 -6.89 -1.49 -8.95
N LEU A 196 -7.32 -2.06 -7.82
CA LEU A 196 -6.55 -2.02 -6.58
C LEU A 196 -5.84 -3.36 -6.46
N ASP A 197 -4.53 -3.35 -6.61
CA ASP A 197 -3.72 -4.57 -6.55
C ASP A 197 -3.04 -4.68 -5.18
N LEU A 198 -3.49 -5.66 -4.37
CA LEU A 198 -2.92 -5.98 -3.07
C LEU A 198 -1.81 -7.03 -3.15
N LEU A 199 -1.52 -7.53 -4.34
CA LEU A 199 -0.55 -8.59 -4.54
C LEU A 199 0.85 -8.00 -4.77
N PRO A 200 1.91 -8.65 -4.25
CA PRO A 200 3.27 -8.21 -4.56
C PRO A 200 3.58 -8.37 -6.05
N LEU A 201 4.19 -7.35 -6.66
CA LEU A 201 4.67 -7.40 -8.04
C LEU A 201 5.85 -8.38 -8.23
N SER A 202 6.43 -8.88 -7.16
CA SER A 202 7.39 -9.99 -7.19
C SER A 202 6.76 -11.34 -7.57
N HIS A 203 5.43 -11.43 -7.57
CA HIS A 203 4.69 -12.62 -7.99
C HIS A 203 4.01 -12.41 -9.33
N VAL A 204 4.01 -13.46 -10.16
CA VAL A 204 3.48 -13.38 -11.52
C VAL A 204 1.99 -13.01 -11.57
N PHE A 205 1.19 -13.35 -10.57
CA PHE A 205 -0.23 -12.94 -10.52
C PHE A 205 -0.37 -11.45 -10.25
N GLY A 206 0.41 -10.88 -9.32
CA GLY A 206 0.46 -9.44 -9.10
C GLY A 206 0.95 -8.69 -10.33
N GLN A 207 1.96 -9.20 -11.03
CA GLN A 207 2.40 -8.62 -12.31
C GLN A 207 1.30 -8.63 -13.36
N PHE A 208 0.58 -9.73 -13.46
CA PHE A 208 -0.47 -9.88 -14.45
C PHE A 208 -1.57 -8.84 -14.26
N THR A 209 -2.02 -8.62 -13.02
CA THR A 209 -3.08 -7.68 -12.67
C THR A 209 -2.58 -6.25 -12.43
N GLY A 210 -1.31 -6.06 -12.08
CA GLY A 210 -0.70 -4.75 -11.80
C GLY A 210 0.09 -4.14 -12.96
N LEU A 211 0.66 -4.94 -13.87
CA LEU A 211 1.50 -4.43 -14.96
C LEU A 211 0.85 -4.60 -16.34
N PHE A 212 0.22 -5.73 -16.63
CA PHE A 212 -0.15 -6.06 -18.01
C PHE A 212 -1.62 -5.78 -18.31
N VAL A 213 -2.55 -6.28 -17.49
CA VAL A 213 -3.99 -6.13 -17.73
C VAL A 213 -4.43 -4.66 -17.72
N PRO A 214 -3.97 -3.79 -16.81
CA PRO A 214 -4.33 -2.36 -16.84
C PRO A 214 -3.97 -1.69 -18.17
N VAL A 215 -2.79 -1.98 -18.73
CA VAL A 215 -2.35 -1.42 -20.01
C VAL A 215 -3.27 -1.89 -21.15
N VAL A 216 -3.53 -3.19 -21.23
CA VAL A 216 -4.43 -3.78 -22.26
C VAL A 216 -5.83 -3.18 -22.21
N MET A 217 -6.31 -2.81 -21.01
CA MET A 217 -7.62 -2.18 -20.81
C MET A 217 -7.61 -0.65 -20.99
N GLY A 218 -6.45 -0.03 -21.11
CA GLY A 218 -6.30 1.43 -21.04
C GLY A 218 -6.82 1.99 -19.72
N GLY A 219 -6.71 1.20 -18.65
CA GLY A 219 -7.09 1.49 -17.29
C GLY A 219 -5.91 1.98 -16.44
N SER A 220 -6.04 1.88 -15.12
CA SER A 220 -4.97 2.22 -14.17
C SER A 220 -4.89 1.21 -13.03
N VAL A 221 -3.73 1.15 -12.36
CA VAL A 221 -3.53 0.34 -11.17
C VAL A 221 -3.27 1.23 -9.97
N ALA A 222 -3.86 0.88 -8.84
CA ALA A 222 -3.59 1.48 -7.55
C ALA A 222 -2.84 0.47 -6.67
N PHE A 223 -1.78 0.94 -6.03
CA PHE A 223 -1.07 0.25 -4.95
C PHE A 223 -1.33 0.96 -3.64
N MET A 224 -1.31 0.24 -2.53
CA MET A 224 -1.47 0.82 -1.20
C MET A 224 -0.43 0.25 -0.23
N GLN A 225 -0.03 1.06 0.74
CA GLN A 225 0.96 0.67 1.75
C GLN A 225 0.30 -0.06 2.93
N ALA A 226 -0.78 0.49 3.46
CA ALA A 226 -1.49 -0.07 4.61
C ALA A 226 -2.59 -1.05 4.17
N ILE A 227 -2.35 -2.35 4.29
CA ILE A 227 -3.27 -3.41 3.84
C ILE A 227 -4.09 -3.94 5.03
N HIS A 228 -5.15 -3.23 5.42
CA HIS A 228 -6.15 -3.70 6.37
C HIS A 228 -7.58 -3.42 5.85
N PRO A 229 -8.60 -4.18 6.29
CA PRO A 229 -9.94 -4.15 5.67
C PRO A 229 -10.55 -2.76 5.55
N SER A 230 -10.48 -1.94 6.60
CA SER A 230 -11.06 -0.61 6.59
C SER A 230 -10.32 0.37 5.66
N ALA A 231 -8.98 0.29 5.57
CA ALA A 231 -8.20 1.10 4.61
C ALA A 231 -8.48 0.67 3.16
N ILE A 232 -8.68 -0.63 2.92
CA ILE A 232 -9.07 -1.15 1.60
C ILE A 232 -10.40 -0.52 1.18
N ILE A 233 -11.43 -0.56 2.04
CA ILE A 233 -12.76 0.05 1.77
C ILE A 233 -12.62 1.56 1.50
N GLU A 234 -11.88 2.27 2.32
CA GLU A 234 -11.67 3.72 2.15
C GLU A 234 -10.95 4.03 0.84
N THR A 235 -9.89 3.29 0.51
CA THR A 235 -9.12 3.47 -0.73
C THR A 235 -9.97 3.17 -1.96
N ILE A 236 -10.76 2.09 -1.94
CA ILE A 236 -11.69 1.75 -3.03
C ILE A 236 -12.64 2.93 -3.29
N ARG A 237 -13.21 3.50 -2.24
CA ARG A 237 -14.13 4.64 -2.36
C ARG A 237 -13.42 5.91 -2.81
N ARG A 238 -12.29 6.26 -2.18
CA ARG A 238 -11.55 7.50 -2.41
C ARG A 238 -11.00 7.56 -3.83
N GLU A 239 -10.35 6.48 -4.26
CA GLU A 239 -9.72 6.41 -5.58
C GLU A 239 -10.67 5.89 -6.66
N ARG A 240 -11.95 5.65 -6.34
CA ARG A 240 -12.95 5.15 -7.27
C ARG A 240 -12.50 3.87 -8.00
N ILE A 241 -12.02 2.92 -7.24
CA ILE A 241 -11.57 1.62 -7.73
C ILE A 241 -12.75 0.86 -8.35
N SER A 242 -12.49 0.14 -9.42
CA SER A 242 -13.48 -0.69 -10.12
C SER A 242 -13.32 -2.17 -9.77
N VAL A 243 -12.07 -2.63 -9.62
CA VAL A 243 -11.71 -4.04 -9.44
C VAL A 243 -10.70 -4.14 -8.30
N LEU A 244 -10.94 -5.05 -7.36
CA LEU A 244 -9.99 -5.43 -6.31
C LEU A 244 -9.28 -6.72 -6.71
N THR A 245 -7.95 -6.72 -6.74
CA THR A 245 -7.13 -7.93 -6.88
C THR A 245 -6.58 -8.33 -5.52
N THR A 246 -6.84 -9.56 -5.10
CA THR A 246 -6.55 -9.98 -3.74
C THR A 246 -6.30 -11.48 -3.61
N VAL A 247 -5.89 -11.94 -2.44
CA VAL A 247 -5.89 -13.35 -2.04
C VAL A 247 -7.06 -13.66 -1.12
N PRO A 248 -7.50 -14.94 -1.02
CA PRO A 248 -8.66 -15.32 -0.19
C PRO A 248 -8.62 -14.79 1.24
N ARG A 249 -7.46 -14.80 1.90
CA ARG A 249 -7.33 -14.31 3.28
C ARG A 249 -7.77 -12.84 3.47
N PHE A 250 -7.37 -11.95 2.57
CA PHE A 250 -7.81 -10.56 2.65
C PHE A 250 -9.30 -10.42 2.37
N LEU A 251 -9.84 -11.29 1.50
CA LEU A 251 -11.27 -11.33 1.22
C LEU A 251 -12.06 -11.78 2.45
N SER A 252 -11.60 -12.82 3.16
CA SER A 252 -12.20 -13.24 4.43
C SER A 252 -12.15 -12.14 5.50
N GLY A 253 -11.02 -11.43 5.60
CA GLY A 253 -10.89 -10.26 6.47
C GLY A 253 -11.87 -9.13 6.11
N LEU A 254 -12.04 -8.88 4.81
CA LEU A 254 -12.99 -7.89 4.30
C LEU A 254 -14.45 -8.29 4.59
N ARG A 255 -14.80 -9.59 4.43
CA ARG A 255 -16.10 -10.13 4.82
C ARG A 255 -16.38 -9.87 6.29
N GLY A 256 -15.48 -10.28 7.19
CA GLY A 256 -15.67 -10.10 8.62
C GLY A 256 -15.81 -8.62 9.04
N GLU A 257 -15.13 -7.68 8.35
CA GLU A 257 -15.32 -6.25 8.58
C GLU A 257 -16.70 -5.76 8.11
N LEU A 258 -17.16 -6.23 6.94
CA LEU A 258 -18.46 -5.83 6.39
C LEU A 258 -19.63 -6.44 7.19
N GLU A 259 -19.54 -7.69 7.62
CA GLU A 259 -20.53 -8.34 8.46
C GLU A 259 -20.69 -7.59 9.79
N ARG A 260 -19.58 -7.24 10.46
CA ARG A 260 -19.62 -6.43 11.68
C ARG A 260 -20.17 -5.02 11.47
N ARG A 261 -19.86 -4.39 10.32
CA ARG A 261 -20.20 -2.99 10.05
C ARG A 261 -21.67 -2.79 9.66
N PHE A 262 -22.26 -3.77 8.96
CA PHE A 262 -23.57 -3.66 8.32
C PHE A 262 -24.60 -4.65 8.84
N ASP A 263 -24.30 -5.38 9.93
CA ASP A 263 -25.19 -6.36 10.54
C ASP A 263 -25.78 -7.34 9.49
N LEU A 264 -24.88 -7.94 8.72
CA LEU A 264 -25.22 -8.81 7.59
C LEU A 264 -25.42 -10.27 8.02
N GLU A 265 -25.85 -10.55 9.29
CA GLU A 265 -26.01 -11.90 9.79
C GLU A 265 -27.11 -12.67 9.02
N SER A 266 -26.78 -13.91 8.72
CA SER A 266 -27.64 -15.05 8.31
C SER A 266 -28.84 -14.76 7.40
N GLU A 267 -28.66 -14.25 6.18
CA GLU A 267 -29.63 -14.49 5.13
C GLU A 267 -29.26 -15.77 4.35
N GLU A 268 -30.30 -16.53 3.94
CA GLU A 268 -30.16 -17.80 3.21
C GLU A 268 -29.19 -17.76 2.02
N GLU A 269 -28.52 -18.87 1.77
CA GLU A 269 -27.56 -19.06 0.68
C GLU A 269 -28.15 -18.63 -0.68
N ALA A 270 -27.57 -17.60 -1.28
CA ALA A 270 -27.97 -17.14 -2.59
C ALA A 270 -27.50 -18.09 -3.68
N ASP A 271 -28.42 -18.73 -4.41
CA ASP A 271 -28.08 -19.52 -5.59
C ASP A 271 -27.55 -18.62 -6.73
N PRO A 272 -26.33 -18.85 -7.25
CA PRO A 272 -25.77 -18.08 -8.36
C PRO A 272 -26.46 -18.36 -9.70
N GLN A 273 -27.14 -19.47 -9.86
CA GLN A 273 -27.72 -19.91 -11.15
C GLN A 273 -28.97 -19.15 -11.57
N GLY A 274 -29.62 -18.41 -10.65
CA GLY A 274 -30.87 -17.68 -10.92
C GLY A 274 -30.71 -16.22 -11.33
N VAL A 275 -29.46 -15.70 -11.51
CA VAL A 275 -29.23 -14.25 -11.54
C VAL A 275 -28.75 -13.76 -12.89
N GLY A 276 -29.68 -13.44 -13.77
CA GLY A 276 -29.41 -12.52 -14.88
C GLY A 276 -29.04 -11.12 -14.38
N VAL A 277 -28.66 -10.21 -15.27
CA VAL A 277 -28.29 -8.80 -14.98
C VAL A 277 -29.28 -8.11 -14.03
N LEU A 278 -30.57 -8.40 -14.16
CA LEU A 278 -31.62 -7.83 -13.29
C LEU A 278 -31.52 -8.32 -11.85
N GLY A 279 -31.16 -9.56 -11.60
CA GLY A 279 -30.98 -10.07 -10.24
C GLY A 279 -29.74 -9.53 -9.55
N GLY A 280 -28.67 -9.25 -10.31
CA GLY A 280 -27.51 -8.52 -9.80
C GLY A 280 -27.85 -7.10 -9.35
N LEU A 281 -28.64 -6.39 -10.14
CA LEU A 281 -29.13 -5.04 -9.78
C LEU A 281 -30.06 -5.07 -8.55
N ALA A 282 -30.91 -6.08 -8.41
CA ALA A 282 -31.79 -6.21 -7.23
C ALA A 282 -30.98 -6.45 -5.95
N ARG A 283 -29.93 -7.28 -5.99
CA ARG A 283 -29.00 -7.49 -4.88
C ARG A 283 -28.22 -6.23 -4.54
N TRP A 284 -27.75 -5.52 -5.56
CA TRP A 284 -27.06 -4.25 -5.40
C TRP A 284 -27.97 -3.21 -4.69
N TRP A 285 -29.24 -3.16 -5.04
CA TRP A 285 -30.22 -2.27 -4.39
C TRP A 285 -30.53 -2.69 -2.94
N ARG A 286 -30.63 -3.98 -2.68
CA ARG A 286 -30.86 -4.52 -1.33
C ARG A 286 -29.70 -4.16 -0.40
N HIS A 287 -28.47 -4.29 -0.87
CA HIS A 287 -27.25 -4.00 -0.09
C HIS A 287 -26.63 -2.63 -0.44
N ARG A 288 -27.48 -1.65 -0.77
CA ARG A 288 -27.02 -0.32 -1.19
C ARG A 288 -26.11 0.38 -0.17
N ASP A 289 -26.26 0.08 1.13
CA ASP A 289 -25.46 0.67 2.19
C ASP A 289 -24.01 0.15 2.11
N VAL A 290 -23.81 -1.14 1.85
CA VAL A 290 -22.50 -1.74 1.58
C VAL A 290 -21.90 -1.13 0.32
N HIS A 291 -22.66 -1.07 -0.79
CA HIS A 291 -22.19 -0.48 -2.03
C HIS A 291 -21.85 1.00 -1.91
N SER A 292 -22.57 1.75 -1.06
CA SER A 292 -22.26 3.16 -0.79
C SER A 292 -20.94 3.33 -0.05
N ALA A 293 -20.51 2.33 0.75
CA ALA A 293 -19.22 2.35 1.43
C ALA A 293 -18.05 2.19 0.46
N PHE A 294 -18.20 1.37 -0.58
CA PHE A 294 -17.20 1.20 -1.63
C PHE A 294 -17.27 2.28 -2.72
N GLY A 295 -18.46 2.84 -2.95
CA GLY A 295 -18.73 3.74 -4.07
C GLY A 295 -19.21 3.00 -5.33
N TRP A 296 -19.91 3.73 -6.20
CA TRP A 296 -20.66 3.17 -7.34
C TRP A 296 -19.78 2.51 -8.44
N LYS A 297 -18.46 2.80 -8.47
CA LYS A 297 -17.53 2.22 -9.47
C LYS A 297 -17.03 0.83 -9.12
N PHE A 298 -17.16 0.40 -7.87
CA PHE A 298 -16.65 -0.91 -7.43
C PHE A 298 -17.66 -2.01 -7.76
N TRP A 299 -17.24 -3.00 -8.54
CA TRP A 299 -18.14 -4.07 -8.99
C TRP A 299 -17.51 -5.47 -9.06
N ALA A 300 -16.16 -5.60 -9.07
CA ALA A 300 -15.51 -6.89 -9.23
C ALA A 300 -14.35 -7.13 -8.26
N ILE A 301 -14.15 -8.40 -7.95
CA ILE A 301 -13.07 -8.92 -7.13
C ILE A 301 -12.39 -10.05 -7.91
N LEU A 302 -11.06 -9.96 -8.07
CA LEU A 302 -10.20 -11.00 -8.60
C LEU A 302 -9.49 -11.69 -7.44
N SER A 303 -9.69 -13.00 -7.28
CA SER A 303 -9.05 -13.78 -6.22
C SER A 303 -8.27 -14.94 -6.79
N GLY A 304 -7.06 -15.18 -6.28
CA GLY A 304 -6.22 -16.27 -6.72
C GLY A 304 -5.09 -16.59 -5.75
N GLY A 305 -4.24 -17.53 -6.14
CA GLY A 305 -3.06 -17.90 -5.39
C GLY A 305 -3.30 -18.85 -4.21
N ALA A 306 -4.52 -19.02 -3.74
CA ALA A 306 -4.92 -19.98 -2.70
C ALA A 306 -6.37 -20.43 -2.93
N PRO A 307 -6.82 -21.57 -2.34
CA PRO A 307 -8.21 -21.97 -2.36
C PRO A 307 -9.11 -20.92 -1.71
N LEU A 308 -10.27 -20.67 -2.33
CA LEU A 308 -11.28 -19.75 -1.85
C LEU A 308 -12.28 -20.51 -0.96
N ALA A 309 -12.57 -19.95 0.22
CA ALA A 309 -13.58 -20.53 1.09
C ALA A 309 -14.99 -20.39 0.47
N PRO A 310 -15.83 -21.42 0.54
CA PRO A 310 -17.20 -21.37 -0.02
C PRO A 310 -18.04 -20.22 0.55
N GLU A 311 -17.80 -19.87 1.81
CA GLU A 311 -18.49 -18.76 2.49
C GLU A 311 -18.12 -17.39 1.91
N ASP A 312 -16.86 -17.19 1.54
CA ASP A 312 -16.39 -15.95 0.91
C ASP A 312 -16.96 -15.80 -0.49
N GLU A 313 -17.04 -16.91 -1.23
CA GLU A 313 -17.68 -16.97 -2.55
C GLU A 313 -19.17 -16.61 -2.46
N ALA A 314 -19.90 -17.28 -1.57
CA ALA A 314 -21.32 -17.03 -1.32
C ALA A 314 -21.58 -15.60 -0.87
N PHE A 315 -20.72 -15.05 0.01
CA PHE A 315 -20.80 -13.68 0.49
C PHE A 315 -20.69 -12.65 -0.64
N CYS A 316 -19.72 -12.79 -1.53
CA CYS A 316 -19.56 -11.90 -2.68
C CYS A 316 -20.79 -11.92 -3.59
N TRP A 317 -21.33 -13.09 -3.87
CA TRP A 317 -22.53 -13.22 -4.71
C TRP A 317 -23.78 -12.67 -4.04
N ARG A 318 -23.95 -12.89 -2.73
CA ARG A 318 -25.05 -12.33 -1.95
C ARG A 318 -25.10 -10.81 -2.08
N LEU A 319 -23.93 -10.16 -2.02
CA LEU A 319 -23.81 -8.72 -2.17
C LEU A 319 -23.91 -8.24 -3.63
N GLY A 320 -23.88 -9.12 -4.61
CA GLY A 320 -23.93 -8.77 -6.04
C GLY A 320 -22.59 -8.34 -6.64
N PHE A 321 -21.48 -8.64 -5.99
CA PHE A 321 -20.15 -8.44 -6.57
C PHE A 321 -19.81 -9.56 -7.55
N VAL A 322 -19.18 -9.20 -8.66
CA VAL A 322 -18.58 -10.17 -9.59
C VAL A 322 -17.29 -10.70 -8.96
N LEU A 323 -17.26 -12.01 -8.69
CA LEU A 323 -16.07 -12.67 -8.19
C LEU A 323 -15.47 -13.55 -9.30
N VAL A 324 -14.21 -13.27 -9.64
CA VAL A 324 -13.44 -14.05 -10.60
C VAL A 324 -12.33 -14.77 -9.85
N GLN A 325 -12.42 -16.09 -9.82
CA GLN A 325 -11.37 -16.94 -9.26
C GLN A 325 -10.43 -17.38 -10.37
N GLY A 326 -9.13 -17.21 -10.16
CA GLY A 326 -8.06 -17.66 -11.04
C GLY A 326 -7.23 -18.78 -10.40
N TYR A 327 -6.96 -19.83 -11.16
CA TYR A 327 -6.03 -20.91 -10.79
C TYR A 327 -4.79 -20.87 -11.67
N GLY A 328 -3.64 -20.98 -11.07
CA GLY A 328 -2.36 -21.10 -11.73
C GLY A 328 -1.19 -21.19 -10.77
N LEU A 329 -0.03 -21.42 -11.33
CA LEU A 329 1.25 -21.59 -10.64
C LEU A 329 2.26 -20.61 -11.21
N THR A 330 3.40 -20.47 -10.57
CA THR A 330 4.53 -19.70 -11.12
C THR A 330 4.97 -20.35 -12.44
N GLU A 331 5.04 -21.67 -12.50
CA GLU A 331 5.40 -22.45 -13.66
C GLU A 331 4.41 -22.33 -14.83
N THR A 332 3.19 -21.86 -14.59
CA THR A 332 2.18 -21.63 -15.64
C THR A 332 2.00 -20.15 -15.97
N SER A 333 2.96 -19.31 -15.60
CA SER A 333 2.97 -17.88 -15.87
C SER A 333 1.68 -17.17 -15.42
N SER A 334 1.18 -17.49 -14.23
CA SER A 334 0.01 -16.94 -13.55
C SER A 334 -1.29 -17.70 -13.71
N LEU A 335 -1.74 -18.05 -14.92
CA LEU A 335 -3.14 -18.45 -15.12
C LEU A 335 -3.23 -19.74 -15.95
N VAL A 336 -3.99 -20.69 -15.45
CA VAL A 336 -4.35 -21.95 -16.14
C VAL A 336 -5.84 -21.98 -16.42
N ALA A 337 -6.65 -21.71 -15.39
CA ALA A 337 -8.10 -21.74 -15.50
C ALA A 337 -8.71 -20.56 -14.75
N THR A 338 -9.87 -20.10 -15.19
CA THR A 338 -10.63 -19.04 -14.54
C THR A 338 -12.11 -19.29 -14.59
N ASN A 339 -12.82 -18.94 -13.52
CA ASN A 339 -14.26 -18.97 -13.49
C ASN A 339 -14.84 -17.81 -14.31
N HIS A 340 -15.96 -18.03 -14.99
CA HIS A 340 -16.54 -17.02 -15.87
C HIS A 340 -17.19 -15.90 -15.05
N PRO A 341 -16.85 -14.61 -15.26
CA PRO A 341 -17.33 -13.52 -14.44
C PRO A 341 -18.86 -13.37 -14.38
N PHE A 342 -19.56 -13.70 -15.48
CA PHE A 342 -21.03 -13.55 -15.59
C PHE A 342 -21.80 -14.86 -15.61
N LYS A 343 -21.10 -16.01 -15.56
CA LYS A 343 -21.68 -17.35 -15.48
C LYS A 343 -20.85 -18.22 -14.53
N PRO A 344 -20.68 -17.78 -13.28
CA PRO A 344 -19.84 -18.51 -12.33
C PRO A 344 -20.49 -19.84 -11.96
N LYS A 345 -19.64 -20.83 -11.66
CA LYS A 345 -20.05 -22.10 -11.05
C LYS A 345 -19.49 -22.17 -9.63
N ARG A 346 -20.35 -22.54 -8.69
CA ARG A 346 -19.99 -22.63 -7.27
C ARG A 346 -18.87 -23.64 -7.05
N GLY A 347 -17.85 -23.25 -6.28
CA GLY A 347 -16.71 -24.09 -5.93
C GLY A 347 -15.77 -24.45 -7.08
N ALA A 348 -16.03 -23.95 -8.30
CA ALA A 348 -15.21 -24.22 -9.47
C ALA A 348 -14.11 -23.20 -9.66
N ILE A 349 -12.93 -23.66 -10.06
CA ILE A 349 -11.88 -22.75 -10.56
C ILE A 349 -12.06 -22.40 -12.04
N GLY A 350 -13.01 -23.05 -12.74
CA GLY A 350 -13.47 -22.66 -14.05
C GLY A 350 -12.88 -23.47 -15.19
N LYS A 351 -12.70 -22.84 -16.36
CA LYS A 351 -12.23 -23.51 -17.59
C LYS A 351 -10.84 -23.03 -17.96
N ALA A 352 -10.15 -23.85 -18.76
CA ALA A 352 -8.85 -23.51 -19.32
C ALA A 352 -8.89 -22.18 -20.09
N VAL A 353 -7.86 -21.36 -19.94
CA VAL A 353 -7.73 -20.06 -20.60
C VAL A 353 -6.97 -20.22 -21.92
N GLY A 354 -7.53 -19.70 -23.01
CA GLY A 354 -6.88 -19.72 -24.33
C GLY A 354 -6.72 -21.12 -24.94
N SER A 355 -5.50 -21.44 -25.40
CA SER A 355 -5.13 -22.70 -26.03
C SER A 355 -4.58 -23.75 -25.07
N GLN A 356 -4.60 -23.46 -23.76
CA GLN A 356 -4.08 -24.37 -22.75
C GLN A 356 -4.90 -25.66 -22.66
N ARG A 357 -4.22 -26.75 -22.41
CA ARG A 357 -4.82 -28.06 -22.25
C ARG A 357 -4.66 -28.53 -20.81
N ILE A 358 -5.74 -29.03 -20.26
CA ILE A 358 -5.80 -29.59 -18.92
C ILE A 358 -6.29 -31.01 -19.02
N LYS A 359 -5.68 -31.93 -18.30
CA LYS A 359 -6.18 -33.29 -18.08
C LYS A 359 -5.86 -33.72 -16.65
N LEU A 360 -6.48 -34.82 -16.24
CA LEU A 360 -6.14 -35.49 -14.99
C LEU A 360 -5.29 -36.72 -15.27
N ALA A 361 -4.32 -36.95 -14.39
CA ALA A 361 -3.61 -38.22 -14.29
C ALA A 361 -4.52 -39.30 -13.65
N GLU A 362 -4.08 -40.57 -13.64
CA GLU A 362 -4.86 -41.68 -13.04
C GLU A 362 -5.14 -41.45 -11.54
N ASP A 363 -4.30 -40.75 -10.85
CA ASP A 363 -4.42 -40.42 -9.42
C ASP A 363 -5.17 -39.11 -9.17
N GLY A 364 -5.74 -38.47 -10.19
CA GLY A 364 -6.47 -37.20 -10.11
C GLY A 364 -5.59 -35.96 -10.11
N GLU A 365 -4.26 -36.09 -10.33
CA GLU A 365 -3.39 -34.93 -10.44
C GLU A 365 -3.70 -34.10 -11.68
N ILE A 366 -3.79 -32.77 -11.51
CA ILE A 366 -4.00 -31.83 -12.60
C ILE A 366 -2.70 -31.73 -13.41
N LEU A 367 -2.78 -32.04 -14.69
CA LEU A 367 -1.70 -31.89 -15.64
C LEU A 367 -2.01 -30.74 -16.61
N VAL A 368 -1.01 -29.88 -16.86
CA VAL A 368 -1.17 -28.68 -17.71
C VAL A 368 -0.13 -28.70 -18.83
N CYS A 369 -0.57 -28.34 -20.05
CA CYS A 369 0.31 -28.18 -21.21
C CYS A 369 -0.14 -26.95 -22.03
N GLY A 370 0.82 -26.14 -22.49
CA GLY A 370 0.57 -24.95 -23.31
C GLY A 370 1.78 -24.00 -23.32
N ASP A 371 1.71 -22.98 -24.17
CA ASP A 371 2.79 -22.00 -24.32
C ASP A 371 3.03 -21.16 -23.03
N ASN A 372 2.03 -21.10 -22.14
CA ASN A 372 2.14 -20.45 -20.83
C ASN A 372 2.97 -21.25 -19.82
N VAL A 373 3.25 -22.54 -20.10
CA VAL A 373 3.99 -23.42 -19.18
C VAL A 373 5.48 -23.23 -19.35
N SER A 374 6.16 -22.91 -18.28
CA SER A 374 7.62 -22.95 -18.19
C SER A 374 8.06 -24.15 -17.36
N LEU A 375 8.77 -25.05 -17.98
CA LEU A 375 9.41 -26.20 -17.33
C LEU A 375 10.89 -25.96 -17.03
N GLU A 376 11.39 -24.76 -17.33
CA GLU A 376 12.78 -24.37 -17.17
C GLU A 376 13.02 -23.76 -15.78
N TYR A 377 13.95 -24.35 -15.04
CA TYR A 377 14.45 -23.78 -13.81
C TYR A 377 15.87 -23.26 -14.03
N PHE A 378 16.13 -22.05 -13.58
CA PHE A 378 17.42 -21.40 -13.74
C PHE A 378 18.55 -22.22 -13.07
N GLY A 379 19.60 -22.52 -13.82
CA GLY A 379 20.75 -23.32 -13.35
C GLY A 379 20.55 -24.85 -13.37
N ALA A 380 19.35 -25.34 -13.67
CA ALA A 380 19.08 -26.79 -13.64
C ALA A 380 19.19 -27.52 -15.00
N GLY A 381 19.53 -26.79 -16.08
CA GLY A 381 19.48 -27.30 -17.45
C GLY A 381 18.07 -27.41 -18.02
N ALA A 382 17.95 -27.37 -19.34
CA ALA A 382 16.64 -27.54 -19.97
C ALA A 382 16.17 -28.99 -19.81
N PRO A 383 14.86 -29.23 -19.65
CA PRO A 383 14.32 -30.60 -19.69
C PRO A 383 14.69 -31.30 -20.99
N SER A 384 14.94 -32.60 -20.93
CA SER A 384 15.40 -33.42 -22.07
C SER A 384 14.35 -33.61 -23.17
N GLU A 385 13.09 -33.22 -22.93
CA GLU A 385 11.98 -33.24 -23.89
C GLU A 385 11.61 -31.83 -24.33
N SER A 386 11.28 -31.65 -25.62
CA SER A 386 10.81 -30.37 -26.15
C SER A 386 9.57 -29.91 -25.38
N SER A 387 9.67 -28.74 -24.78
CA SER A 387 8.66 -28.16 -23.85
C SER A 387 7.24 -28.08 -24.44
N GLU A 388 7.09 -28.08 -25.75
CA GLU A 388 5.78 -27.96 -26.42
C GLU A 388 4.85 -29.20 -26.26
N LYS A 389 5.39 -30.34 -25.82
CA LYS A 389 4.62 -31.58 -25.61
C LYS A 389 4.67 -32.15 -24.21
N ALA A 390 5.50 -31.59 -23.34
CA ALA A 390 5.62 -32.06 -21.97
C ALA A 390 4.47 -31.54 -21.10
N TRP A 391 3.89 -32.45 -20.31
CA TRP A 391 2.87 -32.08 -19.32
C TRP A 391 3.51 -31.69 -17.99
N LEU A 392 3.16 -30.52 -17.50
CA LEU A 392 3.52 -30.10 -16.15
C LEU A 392 2.68 -30.85 -15.13
N HIS A 393 3.33 -31.56 -14.24
CA HIS A 393 2.74 -32.11 -13.04
C HIS A 393 2.61 -31.00 -11.99
N THR A 394 1.38 -30.57 -11.70
CA THR A 394 1.13 -29.42 -10.84
C THR A 394 1.29 -29.73 -9.36
N GLY A 395 1.21 -31.00 -8.98
CA GLY A 395 1.09 -31.44 -7.59
C GLY A 395 -0.25 -31.09 -6.95
N ASP A 396 -1.22 -30.61 -7.74
CA ASP A 396 -2.58 -30.31 -7.33
C ASP A 396 -3.53 -31.37 -7.82
N LEU A 397 -4.50 -31.74 -7.02
CA LEU A 397 -5.56 -32.69 -7.33
C LEU A 397 -6.84 -31.94 -7.73
N GLY A 398 -7.57 -32.50 -8.70
CA GLY A 398 -8.79 -31.89 -9.19
C GLY A 398 -9.79 -32.86 -9.76
N GLU A 399 -10.90 -32.33 -10.21
CA GLU A 399 -11.97 -32.99 -10.90
C GLU A 399 -12.40 -32.15 -12.10
N ILE A 400 -12.70 -32.80 -13.23
CA ILE A 400 -13.22 -32.13 -14.42
C ILE A 400 -14.66 -32.59 -14.62
N GLY A 401 -15.60 -31.64 -14.52
CA GLY A 401 -17.02 -31.91 -14.79
C GLY A 401 -17.28 -32.15 -16.27
N ASP A 402 -18.48 -32.71 -16.61
CA ASP A 402 -18.91 -33.10 -17.97
C ASP A 402 -18.82 -31.95 -18.98
N ASP A 403 -18.91 -30.70 -18.53
CA ASP A 403 -18.81 -29.51 -19.38
C ASP A 403 -17.38 -28.94 -19.48
N GLY A 404 -16.38 -29.66 -18.95
CA GLY A 404 -14.97 -29.25 -18.93
C GLY A 404 -14.61 -28.21 -17.85
N THR A 405 -15.48 -28.04 -16.86
CA THR A 405 -15.19 -27.15 -15.70
C THR A 405 -14.28 -27.87 -14.71
N LEU A 406 -13.18 -27.22 -14.32
CA LEU A 406 -12.21 -27.75 -13.36
C LEU A 406 -12.59 -27.34 -11.93
N TYR A 407 -12.52 -28.32 -11.02
CA TYR A 407 -12.70 -28.17 -9.57
C TYR A 407 -11.41 -28.55 -8.86
N TYR A 408 -10.99 -27.76 -7.89
CA TYR A 408 -9.80 -28.01 -7.07
C TYR A 408 -10.18 -28.88 -5.86
N LYS A 409 -9.38 -29.92 -5.58
CA LYS A 409 -9.60 -30.84 -4.44
C LYS A 409 -8.53 -30.72 -3.36
N GLY A 410 -7.32 -30.29 -3.69
CA GLY A 410 -6.25 -30.17 -2.71
C GLY A 410 -4.86 -30.35 -3.30
N ARG A 411 -3.85 -30.34 -2.43
CA ARG A 411 -2.47 -30.68 -2.78
C ARG A 411 -2.22 -32.17 -2.63
N LYS A 412 -1.62 -32.82 -3.64
CA LYS A 412 -1.28 -34.24 -3.62
C LYS A 412 -0.44 -34.64 -2.40
N LYS A 413 0.53 -33.82 -2.03
CA LYS A 413 1.42 -34.05 -0.87
C LYS A 413 0.74 -33.83 0.49
N ASP A 414 -0.41 -33.16 0.52
CA ASP A 414 -1.14 -32.83 1.75
C ASP A 414 -2.28 -33.83 1.98
N VAL A 415 -2.55 -34.75 1.05
CA VAL A 415 -3.57 -35.81 1.19
C VAL A 415 -3.18 -36.73 2.33
N ILE A 416 -4.14 -37.01 3.20
CA ILE A 416 -4.00 -37.90 4.32
C ILE A 416 -4.51 -39.28 3.87
N VAL A 417 -3.65 -40.30 3.93
CA VAL A 417 -4.04 -41.68 3.61
C VAL A 417 -4.38 -42.43 4.88
N GLY A 418 -5.67 -42.65 5.11
CA GLY A 418 -6.15 -43.35 6.28
C GLY A 418 -5.73 -44.83 6.33
N ALA A 419 -5.93 -45.46 7.49
CA ALA A 419 -5.64 -46.89 7.74
C ALA A 419 -6.43 -47.83 6.81
N ASP A 420 -7.54 -47.38 6.27
CA ASP A 420 -8.40 -48.08 5.33
C ASP A 420 -8.00 -47.86 3.86
N GLY A 421 -6.89 -47.12 3.60
CA GLY A 421 -6.42 -46.71 2.28
C GLY A 421 -7.25 -45.62 1.60
N MET A 422 -8.24 -45.05 2.32
CA MET A 422 -9.05 -43.96 1.79
C MET A 422 -8.29 -42.63 1.89
N ASN A 423 -8.42 -41.82 0.82
CA ASN A 423 -7.84 -40.50 0.76
C ASN A 423 -8.74 -39.48 1.46
N VAL A 424 -8.17 -38.74 2.40
CA VAL A 424 -8.82 -37.60 3.04
C VAL A 424 -8.16 -36.31 2.55
N TYR A 425 -8.96 -35.43 2.00
CA TYR A 425 -8.52 -34.11 1.57
C TYR A 425 -8.66 -33.12 2.72
N PRO A 426 -7.56 -32.56 3.24
CA PRO A 426 -7.60 -31.65 4.38
C PRO A 426 -8.58 -30.49 4.19
N ALA A 427 -8.68 -29.93 2.99
CA ALA A 427 -9.54 -28.81 2.70
C ALA A 427 -11.03 -29.10 2.94
N ASP A 428 -11.49 -30.32 2.68
CA ASP A 428 -12.88 -30.71 2.88
C ASP A 428 -13.22 -30.76 4.40
N VAL A 429 -12.30 -31.28 5.20
CA VAL A 429 -12.45 -31.36 6.65
C VAL A 429 -12.31 -29.96 7.28
N GLU A 430 -11.34 -29.16 6.81
CA GLU A 430 -11.12 -27.78 7.26
C GLU A 430 -12.37 -26.92 6.99
N ALA A 431 -13.02 -27.05 5.84
CA ALA A 431 -14.24 -26.32 5.54
C ALA A 431 -15.36 -26.60 6.57
N VAL A 432 -15.56 -27.87 6.93
CA VAL A 432 -16.57 -28.25 7.93
C VAL A 432 -16.20 -27.74 9.34
N LEU A 433 -14.92 -27.76 9.68
CA LEU A 433 -14.44 -27.24 10.97
C LEU A 433 -14.58 -25.73 11.05
N ASN A 434 -14.17 -25.01 9.99
CA ASN A 434 -14.23 -23.55 9.94
C ASN A 434 -15.67 -22.99 9.94
N ALA A 435 -16.65 -23.81 9.55
CA ALA A 435 -18.06 -23.46 9.67
C ALA A 435 -18.60 -23.50 11.11
N GLN A 436 -17.82 -24.00 12.06
CA GLN A 436 -18.23 -24.03 13.48
C GLN A 436 -17.97 -22.68 14.14
N PRO A 437 -18.95 -22.08 14.85
CA PRO A 437 -18.82 -20.72 15.42
C PRO A 437 -17.66 -20.53 16.40
N GLU A 438 -17.27 -21.62 17.09
CA GLU A 438 -16.21 -21.60 18.09
C GLU A 438 -14.79 -21.71 17.50
N ILE A 439 -14.67 -22.07 16.22
CA ILE A 439 -13.40 -22.29 15.53
C ILE A 439 -13.10 -21.08 14.66
N LYS A 440 -12.03 -20.36 14.98
CA LYS A 440 -11.58 -19.21 14.17
C LYS A 440 -10.97 -19.67 12.84
N GLU A 441 -10.11 -20.68 12.88
CA GLU A 441 -9.50 -21.32 11.71
C GLU A 441 -8.97 -22.69 12.14
N ALA A 442 -9.03 -23.68 11.25
CA ALA A 442 -8.51 -25.01 11.47
C ALA A 442 -7.55 -25.43 10.36
N VAL A 443 -6.50 -26.16 10.72
CA VAL A 443 -5.58 -26.82 9.81
C VAL A 443 -5.62 -28.31 10.08
N VAL A 444 -5.85 -29.11 9.04
CA VAL A 444 -5.91 -30.57 9.14
C VAL A 444 -4.65 -31.18 8.57
N VAL A 445 -4.04 -32.07 9.32
CA VAL A 445 -2.80 -32.77 8.94
C VAL A 445 -2.92 -34.28 9.22
N GLY A 446 -2.18 -35.08 8.48
CA GLY A 446 -2.03 -36.51 8.75
C GLY A 446 -0.99 -36.71 9.84
N GLN A 447 -1.37 -37.26 10.99
CA GLN A 447 -0.43 -37.69 12.01
C GLN A 447 -0.09 -39.16 11.80
N PRO A 448 1.17 -39.51 11.52
CA PRO A 448 1.56 -40.91 11.31
C PRO A 448 1.23 -41.80 12.51
N SER A 449 0.62 -42.95 12.22
CA SER A 449 0.42 -44.03 13.20
C SER A 449 0.80 -45.39 12.61
N ASP A 450 0.92 -46.43 13.46
CA ASP A 450 1.32 -47.78 13.04
C ASP A 450 0.35 -48.42 12.00
N LYS A 451 -0.86 -47.87 11.86
CA LYS A 451 -1.92 -48.39 10.98
C LYS A 451 -2.28 -47.44 9.80
N GLY A 452 -1.54 -46.39 9.56
CA GLY A 452 -1.84 -45.37 8.59
C GLY A 452 -2.01 -43.98 9.26
N ASP A 453 -2.15 -42.92 8.45
CA ASP A 453 -2.29 -41.57 9.00
C ASP A 453 -3.62 -41.36 9.70
N VAL A 454 -3.57 -40.65 10.82
CA VAL A 454 -4.75 -40.22 11.60
C VAL A 454 -5.07 -38.77 11.25
N VAL A 455 -6.35 -38.50 10.95
CA VAL A 455 -6.83 -37.12 10.71
C VAL A 455 -6.75 -36.31 11.99
N HIS A 456 -5.82 -35.37 12.05
CA HIS A 456 -5.56 -34.51 13.20
C HIS A 456 -5.89 -33.06 12.84
N ALA A 457 -6.79 -32.44 13.64
CA ALA A 457 -7.14 -31.03 13.48
C ALA A 457 -6.32 -30.15 14.43
N VAL A 458 -5.71 -29.09 13.91
CA VAL A 458 -5.08 -28.06 14.71
C VAL A 458 -5.97 -26.82 14.65
N LEU A 459 -6.42 -26.34 15.80
CA LEU A 459 -7.41 -25.26 15.91
C LEU A 459 -6.74 -23.96 16.30
N LEU A 460 -7.05 -22.88 15.60
CA LEU A 460 -6.65 -21.53 15.94
C LEU A 460 -7.73 -20.89 16.81
N GLY A 461 -7.33 -20.19 17.86
CA GLY A 461 -8.23 -19.58 18.84
C GLY A 461 -8.07 -20.22 20.20
N GLN A 462 -8.82 -19.74 21.18
CA GLN A 462 -8.91 -20.34 22.51
C GLN A 462 -10.36 -20.81 22.78
N PRO A 463 -10.88 -21.75 22.00
CA PRO A 463 -12.10 -22.41 22.45
C PRO A 463 -11.75 -23.13 23.76
N GLY A 464 -12.48 -22.89 24.86
CA GLY A 464 -12.32 -23.73 26.02
C GLY A 464 -12.44 -25.19 25.59
N GLU A 465 -11.73 -26.11 26.26
CA GLU A 465 -11.61 -27.53 25.86
C GLU A 465 -12.97 -28.17 25.55
N HIS A 466 -14.00 -27.88 26.35
CA HIS A 466 -15.37 -28.35 26.12
C HIS A 466 -16.04 -27.77 24.88
N HIS A 467 -15.72 -26.54 24.48
CA HIS A 467 -16.28 -25.91 23.29
C HIS A 467 -15.62 -26.47 22.00
N ALA A 468 -14.30 -26.69 22.02
CA ALA A 468 -13.58 -27.32 20.92
C ALA A 468 -14.09 -28.75 20.68
N GLU A 469 -14.25 -29.54 21.76
CA GLU A 469 -14.76 -30.91 21.68
C GLU A 469 -16.19 -30.98 21.12
N ALA A 470 -17.06 -30.05 21.56
CA ALA A 470 -18.43 -29.95 21.07
C ALA A 470 -18.45 -29.56 19.57
N ALA A 471 -17.61 -28.62 19.15
CA ALA A 471 -17.49 -28.20 17.75
C ALA A 471 -16.99 -29.35 16.86
N ILE A 472 -15.95 -30.07 17.26
CA ILE A 472 -15.45 -31.26 16.56
C ILE A 472 -16.50 -32.36 16.49
N LYS A 473 -17.24 -32.59 17.57
CA LYS A 473 -18.33 -33.58 17.56
C LYS A 473 -19.41 -33.24 16.55
N ARG A 474 -19.80 -31.94 16.43
CA ARG A 474 -20.74 -31.48 15.41
C ARG A 474 -20.18 -31.64 14.03
N ALA A 475 -18.93 -31.21 13.79
CA ALA A 475 -18.26 -31.39 12.51
C ALA A 475 -18.19 -32.86 12.11
N ASN A 476 -17.80 -33.74 13.02
CA ASN A 476 -17.74 -35.20 12.77
C ASN A 476 -19.10 -35.84 12.45
N ALA A 477 -20.21 -35.23 12.86
CA ALA A 477 -21.54 -35.71 12.51
C ALA A 477 -21.89 -35.50 11.03
N THR A 478 -21.28 -34.53 10.39
CA THR A 478 -21.47 -34.21 8.96
C THR A 478 -20.39 -34.82 8.06
N LEU A 479 -19.25 -35.21 8.64
CA LEU A 479 -18.14 -35.81 7.90
C LEU A 479 -18.33 -37.32 7.69
N GLU A 480 -17.88 -37.78 6.51
CA GLU A 480 -17.82 -39.21 6.21
C GLU A 480 -16.92 -39.95 7.22
N PRO A 481 -17.16 -41.25 7.49
CA PRO A 481 -16.45 -42.00 8.56
C PRO A 481 -14.92 -41.93 8.45
N HIS A 482 -14.36 -41.94 7.25
CA HIS A 482 -12.92 -41.86 6.98
C HIS A 482 -12.35 -40.44 7.17
N GLN A 483 -13.16 -39.39 6.98
CA GLN A 483 -12.77 -37.99 7.13
C GLN A 483 -12.82 -37.48 8.57
N ARG A 484 -13.41 -38.24 9.49
CA ARG A 484 -13.63 -37.80 10.87
C ARG A 484 -12.32 -37.47 11.58
N VAL A 485 -12.31 -36.31 12.22
CA VAL A 485 -11.22 -35.88 13.08
C VAL A 485 -11.10 -36.83 14.26
N ARG A 486 -9.95 -37.46 14.41
CA ARG A 486 -9.67 -38.44 15.48
C ARG A 486 -8.86 -37.86 16.61
N ALA A 487 -8.08 -36.81 16.33
CA ALA A 487 -7.28 -36.12 17.31
C ALA A 487 -7.31 -34.61 16.98
N TRP A 488 -7.12 -33.77 17.99
CA TRP A 488 -7.08 -32.34 17.82
C TRP A 488 -6.14 -31.68 18.86
N THR A 489 -5.63 -30.51 18.50
CA THR A 489 -4.77 -29.69 19.35
C THR A 489 -5.08 -28.21 19.07
N VAL A 490 -4.94 -27.36 20.09
CA VAL A 490 -5.04 -25.90 19.92
C VAL A 490 -3.66 -25.36 19.56
N TRP A 491 -3.60 -24.53 18.54
CA TRP A 491 -2.37 -23.85 18.16
C TRP A 491 -1.99 -22.79 19.21
N PRO A 492 -0.73 -22.75 19.68
CA PRO A 492 -0.35 -21.91 20.81
C PRO A 492 -0.20 -20.43 20.48
N GLU A 493 -0.11 -20.08 19.19
CA GLU A 493 0.07 -18.72 18.71
C GLU A 493 -1.24 -18.18 18.09
N ASP A 494 -1.30 -16.87 17.87
CA ASP A 494 -2.51 -16.22 17.37
C ASP A 494 -2.76 -16.40 15.86
N ASP A 495 -1.78 -16.91 15.11
CA ASP A 495 -1.91 -17.26 13.71
C ASP A 495 -1.02 -18.47 13.36
N PHE A 496 -1.40 -19.22 12.34
CA PHE A 496 -0.60 -20.32 11.83
C PHE A 496 0.66 -19.81 11.10
N PRO A 497 1.75 -20.60 11.06
CA PRO A 497 2.91 -20.26 10.24
C PRO A 497 2.51 -20.19 8.76
N ARG A 498 2.81 -19.05 8.13
CA ARG A 498 2.41 -18.77 6.75
C ARG A 498 3.58 -18.33 5.87
N THR A 499 3.39 -18.46 4.57
CA THR A 499 4.27 -17.83 3.60
C THR A 499 4.07 -16.31 3.67
N LYS A 500 5.17 -15.55 3.61
CA LYS A 500 5.14 -14.09 3.76
C LYS A 500 4.37 -13.38 2.63
N SER A 501 4.41 -13.93 1.44
CA SER A 501 3.88 -13.29 0.23
C SER A 501 2.44 -13.69 -0.13
N THR A 502 2.13 -14.97 -0.02
CA THR A 502 0.81 -15.50 -0.40
C THR A 502 -0.05 -15.88 0.81
N PHE A 503 0.49 -15.72 2.02
CA PHE A 503 -0.15 -16.06 3.29
C PHE A 503 -0.67 -17.52 3.38
N LYS A 504 -0.13 -18.42 2.55
CA LYS A 504 -0.45 -19.85 2.60
C LYS A 504 0.09 -20.47 3.88
N ILE A 505 -0.71 -21.32 4.51
CA ILE A 505 -0.31 -22.05 5.71
C ILE A 505 0.81 -23.03 5.36
N ARG A 506 1.84 -23.03 6.18
CA ARG A 506 2.98 -23.95 6.10
C ARG A 506 2.68 -25.20 6.90
N ARG A 507 1.87 -26.11 6.34
CA ARG A 507 1.45 -27.36 7.03
C ARG A 507 2.61 -28.17 7.57
N GLY A 508 3.74 -28.17 6.87
CA GLY A 508 4.97 -28.83 7.33
C GLY A 508 5.49 -28.30 8.67
N GLU A 509 5.41 -26.98 8.91
CA GLU A 509 5.80 -26.36 10.18
C GLU A 509 4.77 -26.65 11.27
N VAL A 510 3.47 -26.69 10.95
CA VAL A 510 2.41 -27.10 11.85
C VAL A 510 2.64 -28.56 12.29
N LEU A 511 2.92 -29.47 11.34
CA LEU A 511 3.20 -30.86 11.62
C LEU A 511 4.49 -31.06 12.42
N ALA A 512 5.53 -30.28 12.16
CA ALA A 512 6.78 -30.30 12.90
C ALA A 512 6.56 -29.88 14.37
N HIS A 513 5.72 -28.88 14.60
CA HIS A 513 5.35 -28.45 15.96
C HIS A 513 4.63 -29.56 16.73
N LEU A 514 3.72 -30.28 16.11
CA LEU A 514 3.03 -31.42 16.73
C LEU A 514 3.95 -32.58 17.11
N LYS A 515 5.07 -32.74 16.38
CA LYS A 515 6.08 -33.78 16.64
C LYS A 515 7.10 -33.40 17.71
N ALA A 516 7.18 -32.14 18.11
CA ALA A 516 8.14 -31.66 19.10
C ALA A 516 7.75 -32.16 20.52
N PRO A 517 8.70 -32.70 21.32
CA PRO A 517 8.41 -33.13 22.69
C PRO A 517 7.98 -31.94 23.56
N GLY A 518 6.82 -32.02 24.20
CA GLY A 518 6.32 -31.01 25.15
C GLY A 518 5.34 -29.98 24.52
N SER A 519 4.78 -30.24 23.35
CA SER A 519 3.81 -29.34 22.71
C SER A 519 2.49 -29.18 23.49
N ASN A 520 2.14 -30.11 24.39
CA ASN A 520 0.89 -30.08 25.14
C ASN A 520 0.91 -29.19 26.41
N GLU A 521 2.08 -28.72 26.88
CA GLU A 521 2.16 -27.97 28.16
C GLU A 521 2.36 -26.47 28.03
N ARG A 522 2.53 -25.91 26.81
CA ARG A 522 2.78 -24.47 26.58
C ARG A 522 1.60 -23.70 26.00
N ALA A 523 0.39 -24.20 26.14
CA ALA A 523 -0.83 -23.51 25.69
C ALA A 523 -1.31 -22.38 26.62
N ALA A 524 -0.46 -21.83 27.45
CA ALA A 524 -0.78 -20.68 28.27
C ALA A 524 0.13 -19.50 27.90
N LEU A 525 -0.50 -18.36 27.52
CA LEU A 525 0.05 -17.02 27.51
C LEU A 525 0.77 -16.55 26.22
N ALA A 526 0.01 -16.24 25.18
CA ALA A 526 0.34 -15.13 24.29
C ALA A 526 -0.78 -14.07 24.37
N THR A 527 -0.76 -13.27 25.42
CA THR A 527 -1.65 -12.11 25.59
C THR A 527 -1.26 -10.98 24.63
N PRO A 528 -2.19 -10.09 24.21
CA PRO A 528 -1.92 -8.86 23.46
C PRO A 528 -0.75 -8.04 24.02
N SER A 529 -0.57 -8.05 25.31
CA SER A 529 0.51 -7.53 26.13
C SER A 529 1.92 -7.88 25.60
N ARG A 530 2.16 -9.13 25.23
CA ARG A 530 3.47 -9.57 24.76
C ARG A 530 3.87 -8.96 23.40
N ARG A 531 2.90 -8.68 22.54
CA ARG A 531 3.13 -8.06 21.22
C ARG A 531 3.56 -6.62 21.33
N VAL A 532 2.91 -5.86 22.20
CA VAL A 532 3.24 -4.47 22.49
C VAL A 532 4.67 -4.37 23.01
N ARG A 533 5.04 -5.24 23.97
CA ARG A 533 6.39 -5.27 24.52
C ARG A 533 7.44 -5.66 23.50
N THR A 534 7.13 -6.60 22.60
CA THR A 534 8.05 -7.00 21.53
C THR A 534 8.28 -5.86 20.54
N PHE A 535 7.23 -5.13 20.16
CA PHE A 535 7.35 -3.97 19.29
C PHE A 535 8.13 -2.84 19.96
N LEU A 536 7.79 -2.50 21.20
CA LEU A 536 8.51 -1.47 21.96
C LEU A 536 9.97 -1.86 22.19
N ALA A 537 10.26 -3.13 22.41
CA ALA A 537 11.64 -3.63 22.53
C ALA A 537 12.46 -3.38 21.27
N GLN A 538 11.87 -3.54 20.10
CA GLN A 538 12.52 -3.26 18.82
C GLN A 538 12.73 -1.76 18.57
N GLN A 539 11.77 -0.93 18.94
CA GLN A 539 11.83 0.52 18.77
C GLN A 539 12.82 1.17 19.74
N ILE A 540 12.83 0.75 21.00
CA ILE A 540 13.59 1.40 22.09
C ILE A 540 14.95 0.73 22.30
N GLY A 541 15.19 -0.44 21.67
CA GLY A 541 16.42 -1.22 21.87
C GLY A 541 16.56 -1.83 23.28
N ARG A 542 15.45 -1.97 24.03
CA ARG A 542 15.41 -2.49 25.40
C ARG A 542 14.64 -3.82 25.42
N ALA A 543 15.16 -4.84 26.11
CA ALA A 543 14.48 -6.14 26.17
C ALA A 543 13.08 -6.04 26.80
N GLY A 544 12.04 -6.58 26.11
CA GLY A 544 10.65 -6.46 26.56
C GLY A 544 10.39 -7.04 27.95
N GLU A 545 11.16 -8.05 28.39
CA GLU A 545 11.09 -8.65 29.72
C GLU A 545 11.53 -7.70 30.86
N THR A 546 12.25 -6.64 30.53
CA THR A 546 12.69 -5.63 31.50
C THR A 546 11.71 -4.45 31.68
N MET A 547 10.63 -4.40 30.91
CA MET A 547 9.60 -3.37 30.95
C MET A 547 8.51 -3.78 31.94
N ARG A 548 8.13 -2.84 32.83
CA ARG A 548 7.09 -3.02 33.86
C ARG A 548 5.79 -2.37 33.42
N ASP A 549 4.66 -2.88 33.87
CA ASP A 549 3.34 -2.30 33.55
C ASP A 549 3.19 -0.85 34.02
N ALA A 550 3.91 -0.49 35.09
CA ALA A 550 3.93 0.86 35.65
C ALA A 550 4.87 1.84 34.92
N ASP A 551 5.71 1.33 33.98
CA ASP A 551 6.64 2.22 33.26
C ASP A 551 5.85 3.20 32.40
N ARG A 552 6.10 4.49 32.59
CA ARG A 552 5.45 5.56 31.85
C ARG A 552 6.00 5.64 30.43
N LEU A 553 5.11 5.75 29.47
CA LEU A 553 5.48 5.77 28.05
C LEU A 553 6.44 6.90 27.70
N SER A 554 6.32 8.07 28.31
CA SER A 554 7.17 9.24 28.04
C SER A 554 8.43 9.31 28.91
N GLU A 555 8.34 8.94 30.19
CA GLU A 555 9.41 9.21 31.16
C GLU A 555 10.40 8.04 31.22
N GLU A 556 9.91 6.81 31.37
CA GLU A 556 10.75 5.61 31.50
C GLU A 556 11.04 4.91 30.16
N LEU A 557 10.09 4.95 29.23
CA LEU A 557 10.24 4.33 27.91
C LEU A 557 10.65 5.35 26.83
N GLY A 558 10.69 6.65 27.17
CA GLY A 558 11.20 7.70 26.28
C GLY A 558 10.37 7.98 25.03
N LEU A 559 9.11 7.52 24.98
CA LEU A 559 8.25 7.71 23.81
C LEU A 559 7.77 9.15 23.71
N SER A 560 8.15 9.85 22.65
CA SER A 560 7.61 11.17 22.32
C SER A 560 6.15 11.10 21.88
N SER A 561 5.51 12.25 21.74
CA SER A 561 4.16 12.32 21.15
C SER A 561 4.11 11.74 19.74
N LEU A 562 5.22 11.83 19.01
CA LEU A 562 5.36 11.29 17.67
C LEU A 562 5.47 9.77 17.68
N ASP A 563 6.32 9.21 18.55
CA ASP A 563 6.48 7.75 18.70
C ASP A 563 5.15 7.09 19.08
N ARG A 564 4.29 7.79 19.83
CA ARG A 564 2.94 7.33 20.16
C ARG A 564 2.00 7.28 18.94
N ILE A 565 2.12 8.22 18.00
CA ILE A 565 1.35 8.20 16.76
C ILE A 565 1.83 7.06 15.86
N GLU A 566 3.13 6.84 15.78
CA GLU A 566 3.72 5.73 15.04
C GLU A 566 3.32 4.38 15.64
N LEU A 567 3.41 4.26 16.97
CA LEU A 567 2.94 3.10 17.71
C LEU A 567 1.46 2.83 17.43
N LEU A 568 0.60 3.84 17.49
CA LEU A 568 -0.81 3.72 17.22
C LEU A 568 -1.07 3.24 15.78
N THR A 569 -0.35 3.80 14.81
CA THR A 569 -0.44 3.39 13.40
C THR A 569 -0.04 1.93 13.22
N HIS A 570 1.08 1.53 13.83
CA HIS A 570 1.56 0.15 13.76
C HIS A 570 0.60 -0.84 14.44
N LEU A 571 0.03 -0.48 15.59
CA LEU A 571 -0.96 -1.30 16.29
C LEU A 571 -2.25 -1.44 15.48
N GLU A 572 -2.68 -0.39 14.76
CA GLU A 572 -3.80 -0.46 13.82
C GLU A 572 -3.52 -1.41 12.66
N GLU A 573 -2.32 -1.35 12.08
CA GLU A 573 -1.87 -2.24 11.02
C GLU A 573 -1.87 -3.71 11.47
N GLN A 574 -1.38 -3.96 12.68
CA GLN A 574 -1.33 -5.33 13.23
C GLN A 574 -2.68 -5.86 13.70
N THR A 575 -3.49 -5.02 14.33
CA THR A 575 -4.78 -5.44 14.88
C THR A 575 -5.91 -5.38 13.85
N GLY A 576 -5.70 -4.67 12.72
CA GLY A 576 -6.73 -4.41 11.72
C GLY A 576 -7.88 -3.53 12.25
N ARG A 577 -7.66 -2.82 13.36
CA ARG A 577 -8.65 -1.96 14.03
C ARG A 577 -8.19 -0.52 13.97
N GLU A 578 -9.12 0.42 13.80
CA GLU A 578 -8.83 1.83 13.98
C GLU A 578 -8.91 2.15 15.48
N LEU A 579 -7.83 2.69 16.03
CA LEU A 579 -7.71 3.03 17.43
C LEU A 579 -7.97 4.53 17.64
N SER A 580 -8.64 4.89 18.74
CA SER A 580 -8.96 6.28 19.03
C SER A 580 -7.72 7.05 19.49
N GLU A 581 -7.37 8.10 18.77
CA GLU A 581 -6.27 9.02 19.12
C GLU A 581 -6.55 9.76 20.44
N GLU A 582 -7.82 10.09 20.72
CA GLU A 582 -8.23 10.74 21.98
C GLU A 582 -8.06 9.81 23.17
N GLU A 583 -8.38 8.52 23.01
CA GLU A 583 -8.20 7.52 24.07
C GLU A 583 -6.72 7.21 24.29
N MET A 584 -5.93 7.11 23.22
CA MET A 584 -4.48 6.93 23.32
C MET A 584 -3.78 8.10 24.06
N THR A 585 -4.31 9.32 23.98
CA THR A 585 -3.79 10.47 24.72
C THR A 585 -3.92 10.29 26.25
N ARG A 586 -4.88 9.48 26.70
CA ARG A 586 -5.11 9.16 28.13
C ARG A 586 -4.23 8.01 28.62
N VAL A 587 -3.62 7.27 27.71
CA VAL A 587 -2.71 6.16 28.01
C VAL A 587 -1.37 6.73 28.49
N THR A 588 -1.04 6.51 29.74
CA THR A 588 0.16 7.06 30.38
C THR A 588 1.24 6.02 30.66
N THR A 589 0.85 4.78 30.97
CA THR A 589 1.76 3.69 31.30
C THR A 589 1.67 2.55 30.29
N LEU A 590 2.62 1.63 30.33
CA LEU A 590 2.62 0.42 29.50
C LEU A 590 1.39 -0.47 29.83
N GLY A 591 1.04 -0.61 31.08
CA GLY A 591 -0.15 -1.35 31.49
C GLY A 591 -1.47 -0.68 31.05
N ASP A 592 -1.49 0.67 30.92
CA ASP A 592 -2.64 1.37 30.34
C ASP A 592 -2.76 1.08 28.85
N LEU A 593 -1.62 1.04 28.17
CA LEU A 593 -1.55 0.72 26.73
C LEU A 593 -2.06 -0.72 26.44
N GLU A 594 -1.62 -1.66 27.25
CA GLU A 594 -2.05 -3.04 27.13
C GLU A 594 -3.57 -3.19 27.37
N ARG A 595 -4.10 -2.56 28.41
CA ARG A 595 -5.55 -2.51 28.70
C ARG A 595 -6.34 -1.77 27.65
N PHE A 596 -5.77 -0.71 27.07
CA PHE A 596 -6.39 0.01 25.95
C PHE A 596 -6.58 -0.89 24.74
N LEU A 597 -5.59 -1.71 24.42
CA LEU A 597 -5.67 -2.67 23.31
C LEU A 597 -6.61 -3.85 23.59
N GLU A 598 -6.67 -4.32 24.83
CA GLU A 598 -7.60 -5.39 25.25
C GLU A 598 -9.05 -4.90 25.19
N ASN A 599 -9.31 -3.67 25.62
CA ASN A 599 -10.64 -3.06 25.71
C ASN A 599 -11.03 -2.26 24.47
N ALA A 600 -10.16 -2.14 23.48
CA ALA A 600 -10.46 -1.45 22.22
C ALA A 600 -11.60 -2.18 21.51
N ALA A 601 -12.83 -1.86 21.91
CA ALA A 601 -14.02 -2.22 21.17
C ALA A 601 -13.90 -1.63 19.77
N PRO A 602 -14.38 -2.31 18.72
CA PRO A 602 -14.50 -1.69 17.41
C PRO A 602 -15.36 -0.43 17.59
N VAL A 603 -14.76 0.73 17.38
CA VAL A 603 -15.51 1.99 17.45
C VAL A 603 -16.66 1.87 16.45
N PRO A 604 -17.93 1.99 16.89
CA PRO A 604 -19.04 2.07 15.95
C PRO A 604 -18.78 3.32 15.12
N ARG A 605 -18.25 3.14 13.93
CA ARG A 605 -18.14 4.25 12.98
C ARG A 605 -19.54 4.65 12.57
N GLY A 606 -20.08 5.62 13.29
CA GLY A 606 -21.01 6.54 12.64
C GLY A 606 -20.35 6.94 11.31
N ARG A 607 -21.13 7.16 10.24
CA ARG A 607 -20.72 7.70 8.93
C ARG A 607 -19.52 8.58 9.17
N PRO A 608 -18.40 8.45 8.45
CA PRO A 608 -17.29 9.35 8.63
C PRO A 608 -17.87 10.74 8.54
N GLY A 609 -18.12 11.35 9.69
CA GLY A 609 -18.64 12.69 9.79
C GLY A 609 -17.59 13.46 9.02
N ALA A 610 -17.99 14.01 7.86
CA ALA A 610 -17.10 14.87 7.12
C ALA A 610 -16.61 15.87 8.15
N SER A 611 -15.32 15.76 8.51
CA SER A 611 -14.72 16.75 9.43
C SER A 611 -15.20 18.11 8.93
N PRO A 612 -15.83 18.95 9.75
CA PRO A 612 -16.32 20.27 9.32
C PRO A 612 -15.24 21.04 8.55
N LEU A 613 -13.99 20.75 8.86
CA LEU A 613 -12.79 21.28 8.21
C LEU A 613 -12.65 20.86 6.74
N ARG A 614 -13.08 19.64 6.34
CA ARG A 614 -13.03 19.20 4.92
C ARG A 614 -13.93 20.04 4.00
N GLY A 615 -15.08 20.51 4.48
CA GLY A 615 -16.00 21.35 3.71
C GLY A 615 -15.40 22.73 3.46
N VAL A 616 -14.90 23.37 4.50
CA VAL A 616 -14.43 24.75 4.49
C VAL A 616 -13.25 24.96 3.54
N VAL A 617 -12.28 24.07 3.57
CA VAL A 617 -11.07 24.21 2.75
C VAL A 617 -11.31 23.92 1.28
N ARG A 618 -12.33 23.16 0.95
CA ARG A 618 -12.75 22.93 -0.42
C ARG A 618 -13.28 24.21 -1.08
N TYR A 619 -13.95 25.08 -0.32
CA TYR A 619 -14.45 26.38 -0.82
C TYR A 619 -13.31 27.34 -1.16
N GLY A 620 -12.21 27.37 -0.39
CA GLY A 620 -11.05 28.21 -0.67
C GLY A 620 -10.36 27.93 -2.02
N ARG A 621 -10.66 26.79 -2.67
CA ARG A 621 -9.98 26.31 -3.90
C ARG A 621 -10.81 26.46 -5.16
N ILE A 622 -12.05 26.95 -5.10
CA ILE A 622 -12.86 27.18 -6.30
C ILE A 622 -12.25 28.26 -7.20
N ALA A 623 -12.37 28.08 -8.50
CA ALA A 623 -11.72 28.95 -9.49
C ALA A 623 -11.97 30.45 -9.30
N PRO A 624 -13.21 30.94 -9.01
CA PRO A 624 -13.45 32.36 -8.76
C PRO A 624 -12.67 32.92 -7.58
N LEU A 625 -12.58 32.17 -6.45
CA LEU A 625 -11.85 32.60 -5.25
C LEU A 625 -10.33 32.60 -5.49
N ARG A 626 -9.82 31.63 -6.26
CA ARG A 626 -8.42 31.62 -6.68
C ARG A 626 -8.05 32.87 -7.50
N PHE A 627 -8.92 33.22 -8.44
CA PHE A 627 -8.72 34.43 -9.26
C PHE A 627 -8.81 35.71 -8.41
N ALA A 628 -9.81 35.86 -7.54
CA ALA A 628 -9.95 37.00 -6.64
C ALA A 628 -8.74 37.15 -5.71
N ARG A 629 -8.22 36.03 -5.16
CA ARG A 629 -7.00 35.99 -4.35
C ARG A 629 -5.78 36.44 -5.12
N ALA A 630 -5.61 35.95 -6.35
CA ALA A 630 -4.50 36.35 -7.19
C ALA A 630 -4.58 37.85 -7.54
N ALA A 631 -5.74 38.36 -7.91
CA ALA A 631 -5.96 39.76 -8.23
C ALA A 631 -5.68 40.67 -7.01
N PHE A 632 -6.16 40.31 -5.83
CA PHE A 632 -5.91 41.05 -4.59
C PHE A 632 -4.43 41.07 -4.23
N ARG A 633 -3.76 39.91 -4.30
CA ARG A 633 -2.35 39.81 -4.01
C ARG A 633 -1.49 40.64 -4.97
N GLU A 634 -1.69 40.51 -6.27
CA GLU A 634 -0.88 41.21 -7.27
C GLU A 634 -1.24 42.70 -7.38
N GLY A 635 -2.55 43.06 -7.20
CA GLY A 635 -3.04 44.44 -7.33
C GLY A 635 -2.91 45.30 -6.07
N VAL A 636 -2.94 44.68 -4.89
CA VAL A 636 -2.95 45.43 -3.61
C VAL A 636 -1.72 45.09 -2.76
N ILE A 637 -1.53 43.81 -2.43
CA ILE A 637 -0.52 43.40 -1.45
C ILE A 637 0.89 43.67 -1.97
N ARG A 638 1.18 43.24 -3.20
CA ARG A 638 2.53 43.36 -3.77
C ARG A 638 2.97 44.81 -4.00
N PRO A 639 2.15 45.75 -4.54
CA PRO A 639 2.52 47.16 -4.60
C PRO A 639 2.74 47.77 -3.23
N LEU A 640 1.90 47.43 -2.24
CA LEU A 640 2.03 47.89 -0.87
C LEU A 640 3.34 47.42 -0.26
N PHE A 641 3.69 46.15 -0.39
CA PHE A 641 4.95 45.57 0.08
C PHE A 641 6.15 46.24 -0.61
N ARG A 642 6.14 46.42 -1.93
CA ARG A 642 7.22 47.08 -2.66
C ARG A 642 7.44 48.51 -2.20
N HIS A 643 6.38 49.22 -1.85
CA HIS A 643 6.48 50.61 -1.44
C HIS A 643 6.90 50.78 0.02
N TYR A 644 6.42 49.95 0.93
CA TYR A 644 6.66 50.12 2.37
C TYR A 644 7.79 49.24 2.94
N LEU A 645 8.02 48.08 2.29
CA LEU A 645 8.92 47.03 2.76
C LEU A 645 9.81 46.57 1.58
N PRO A 646 10.92 47.29 1.33
CA PRO A 646 11.88 46.91 0.31
C PRO A 646 12.32 45.45 0.51
N LEU A 647 11.96 44.58 -0.45
CA LEU A 647 12.18 43.16 -0.33
C LEU A 647 13.39 42.73 -1.17
N THR A 648 14.39 42.18 -0.48
CA THR A 648 15.55 41.53 -1.13
C THR A 648 15.34 40.01 -1.10
N VAL A 649 15.46 39.37 -2.25
CA VAL A 649 15.35 37.91 -2.39
C VAL A 649 16.72 37.37 -2.74
N GLU A 650 17.19 36.38 -1.95
CA GLU A 650 18.49 35.74 -2.14
C GLU A 650 18.30 34.22 -2.24
N GLY A 651 19.16 33.53 -2.99
CA GLY A 651 19.14 32.11 -3.27
C GLY A 651 18.52 31.83 -4.64
N GLU A 652 19.19 30.98 -5.41
CA GLU A 652 18.64 30.49 -6.69
C GLU A 652 17.52 29.52 -6.36
N LEU A 653 16.31 29.93 -6.72
CA LEU A 653 15.16 29.09 -6.66
C LEU A 653 15.14 28.20 -7.92
N GLU A 654 15.77 27.02 -7.82
CA GLU A 654 15.61 25.98 -8.83
C GLU A 654 14.20 25.35 -8.81
N LEU A 655 13.19 26.17 -8.51
CA LEU A 655 11.79 25.74 -8.49
C LEU A 655 11.30 25.29 -9.88
N GLU A 656 11.95 25.71 -10.94
CA GLU A 656 11.61 25.31 -12.31
C GLU A 656 11.92 23.82 -12.57
N ASN A 657 12.91 23.28 -11.85
CA ASN A 657 13.34 21.88 -11.94
C ASN A 657 12.58 20.95 -10.97
N LEU A 658 11.76 21.52 -10.07
CA LEU A 658 10.99 20.73 -9.12
C LEU A 658 9.61 20.41 -9.68
N SER A 659 9.37 19.14 -9.97
CA SER A 659 8.07 18.61 -10.33
C SER A 659 7.29 18.25 -9.06
N GLY A 660 6.25 19.02 -8.72
CA GLY A 660 5.34 18.70 -7.62
C GLY A 660 5.36 19.67 -6.44
N PRO A 661 4.54 19.43 -5.43
CA PRO A 661 4.45 20.27 -4.24
C PRO A 661 5.69 20.11 -3.35
N VAL A 662 6.07 21.21 -2.71
CA VAL A 662 7.19 21.28 -1.77
C VAL A 662 6.71 21.73 -0.39
N ILE A 663 7.52 21.49 0.65
CA ILE A 663 7.32 22.03 1.99
C ILE A 663 8.27 23.20 2.18
N PHE A 664 7.76 24.42 2.32
CA PHE A 664 8.55 25.59 2.71
C PHE A 664 8.64 25.65 4.21
N ALA A 665 9.85 25.56 4.78
CA ALA A 665 10.10 25.65 6.22
C ALA A 665 10.83 26.94 6.55
N ALA A 666 10.17 27.84 7.26
CA ALA A 666 10.68 29.20 7.54
C ALA A 666 10.74 29.49 9.05
N ASN A 667 11.69 30.33 9.49
CA ASN A 667 11.63 30.96 10.80
C ASN A 667 10.45 31.94 10.91
N HIS A 668 9.98 32.25 12.12
CA HIS A 668 8.74 33.01 12.34
C HIS A 668 8.96 34.30 13.14
N GLN A 669 9.07 35.42 12.42
CA GLN A 669 9.39 36.75 13.01
C GLN A 669 8.15 37.63 13.20
N SER A 670 7.17 37.57 12.29
CA SER A 670 6.09 38.51 12.22
C SER A 670 4.84 37.93 11.56
N ASN A 671 3.69 38.52 11.83
CA ASN A 671 2.45 38.24 11.08
C ASN A 671 2.55 38.59 9.58
N LEU A 672 3.61 39.28 9.16
CA LEU A 672 3.88 39.62 7.75
C LEU A 672 4.71 38.58 7.04
N ASP A 673 5.26 37.57 7.72
CA ASP A 673 6.17 36.57 7.18
C ASP A 673 5.57 35.83 5.95
N THR A 674 4.33 35.39 6.08
CA THR A 674 3.62 34.68 5.01
C THR A 674 3.50 35.55 3.74
N LEU A 675 3.18 36.83 3.93
CA LEU A 675 3.03 37.78 2.82
C LEU A 675 4.39 38.08 2.16
N ALA A 676 5.46 38.17 2.97
CA ALA A 676 6.82 38.36 2.46
C ALA A 676 7.27 37.19 1.59
N ILE A 677 7.09 35.95 2.08
CA ILE A 677 7.42 34.74 1.33
C ILE A 677 6.60 34.65 0.05
N LEU A 678 5.26 34.83 0.12
CA LEU A 678 4.40 34.81 -1.07
C LEU A 678 4.76 35.89 -2.10
N THR A 679 5.30 37.04 -1.65
CA THR A 679 5.73 38.11 -2.55
C THR A 679 7.09 37.78 -3.18
N ALA A 680 7.98 37.09 -2.44
CA ALA A 680 9.30 36.66 -2.91
C ALA A 680 9.25 35.53 -3.94
N LEU A 681 8.27 34.64 -3.85
CA LEU A 681 8.14 33.48 -4.74
C LEU A 681 7.87 33.89 -6.20
N PRO A 682 8.29 33.10 -7.21
CA PRO A 682 7.89 33.25 -8.60
C PRO A 682 6.38 33.21 -8.82
N PHE A 683 5.87 33.87 -9.85
CA PHE A 683 4.43 34.01 -10.10
C PHE A 683 3.69 32.65 -10.16
N ALA A 684 4.28 31.66 -10.81
CA ALA A 684 3.70 30.30 -10.96
C ALA A 684 3.47 29.60 -9.62
N TRP A 685 4.27 29.88 -8.59
CA TRP A 685 4.22 29.24 -7.29
C TRP A 685 3.29 29.95 -6.29
N ARG A 686 3.14 31.26 -6.37
CA ARG A 686 2.37 32.08 -5.42
C ARG A 686 0.94 31.62 -5.21
N GLY A 687 0.30 31.10 -6.27
CA GLY A 687 -1.09 30.63 -6.24
C GLY A 687 -1.28 29.24 -5.65
N ARG A 688 -0.18 28.53 -5.43
CA ARG A 688 -0.17 27.11 -5.02
C ARG A 688 0.53 26.88 -3.68
N VAL A 689 0.52 27.86 -2.79
CA VAL A 689 1.05 27.71 -1.43
C VAL A 689 -0.09 27.79 -0.42
N ALA A 690 -0.08 26.89 0.56
CA ALA A 690 -1.02 26.82 1.66
C ALA A 690 -0.25 26.90 3.00
N PRO A 691 -0.36 28.02 3.73
CA PRO A 691 0.27 28.16 5.04
C PRO A 691 -0.43 27.35 6.12
N ALA A 692 0.33 26.65 6.96
CA ALA A 692 -0.15 25.97 8.13
C ALA A 692 -0.44 26.97 9.27
N VAL A 693 -1.59 26.85 9.91
CA VAL A 693 -2.00 27.66 11.05
C VAL A 693 -2.45 26.75 12.20
N GLN A 694 -2.23 27.15 13.43
CA GLN A 694 -2.62 26.36 14.60
C GLN A 694 -4.13 26.10 14.61
N GLN A 695 -4.52 24.86 14.93
CA GLN A 695 -5.92 24.42 14.93
C GLN A 695 -6.79 25.25 15.88
N GLU A 696 -6.24 25.73 17.01
CA GLU A 696 -6.95 26.55 17.98
C GLU A 696 -7.50 27.86 17.38
N TYR A 697 -6.84 28.37 16.34
CA TYR A 697 -7.33 29.53 15.59
C TYR A 697 -8.67 29.24 14.87
N PHE A 698 -8.86 28.01 14.41
CA PHE A 698 -10.10 27.55 13.78
C PHE A 698 -11.16 27.18 14.81
N ASP A 699 -10.79 26.61 15.95
CA ASP A 699 -11.69 26.16 17.00
C ASP A 699 -12.48 27.33 17.63
N ALA A 700 -11.91 28.51 17.71
CA ALA A 700 -12.56 29.71 18.22
C ALA A 700 -13.81 30.08 17.38
N HIS A 701 -13.81 29.77 16.07
CA HIS A 701 -14.94 30.01 15.18
C HIS A 701 -15.89 28.80 15.11
N LEU A 702 -15.37 27.57 15.07
CA LEU A 702 -16.15 26.35 14.83
C LEU A 702 -16.90 25.86 16.08
N LYS A 703 -16.35 26.06 17.29
CA LYS A 703 -16.93 25.55 18.56
C LYS A 703 -17.90 26.53 19.26
N ASN A 704 -18.14 27.69 18.69
CA ASN A 704 -19.18 28.68 19.05
C ASN A 704 -19.39 28.92 20.58
N LYS A 705 -18.31 29.07 21.35
CA LYS A 705 -18.32 29.34 22.79
C LYS A 705 -17.88 30.78 23.05
N GLY A 706 -18.74 31.77 22.84
CA GLY A 706 -18.44 33.17 23.15
C GLY A 706 -19.57 34.18 22.88
N SER A 707 -19.40 35.45 23.34
CA SER A 707 -20.32 36.58 23.05
C SER A 707 -20.42 36.82 21.54
N ALA A 708 -21.60 37.22 21.05
CA ALA A 708 -21.90 37.40 19.63
C ALA A 708 -20.92 38.34 18.89
N SER A 709 -20.40 39.38 19.55
CA SER A 709 -19.42 40.31 18.95
C SER A 709 -18.02 39.66 18.75
N LYS A 710 -17.58 38.83 19.70
CA LYS A 710 -16.33 38.08 19.58
C LYS A 710 -16.43 36.97 18.53
N SER A 711 -17.62 36.37 18.38
CA SER A 711 -17.90 35.36 17.35
C SER A 711 -17.87 35.98 15.95
N LEU A 712 -18.37 37.20 15.75
CA LEU A 712 -18.35 37.87 14.46
C LEU A 712 -16.94 38.28 14.02
N SER A 713 -16.12 38.81 14.93
CA SER A 713 -14.72 39.18 14.62
C SER A 713 -13.87 37.95 14.30
N ALA A 714 -14.05 36.85 15.02
CA ALA A 714 -13.38 35.58 14.76
C ALA A 714 -13.80 34.99 13.42
N ALA A 715 -15.10 35.11 13.07
CA ALA A 715 -15.61 34.67 11.77
C ALA A 715 -15.00 35.47 10.62
N ILE A 716 -14.92 36.80 10.76
CA ILE A 716 -14.32 37.67 9.73
C ILE A 716 -12.84 37.32 9.56
N GLN A 717 -12.07 37.20 10.65
CA GLN A 717 -10.66 36.81 10.59
C GLN A 717 -10.44 35.45 9.95
N TYR A 718 -11.27 34.48 10.30
CA TYR A 718 -11.28 33.15 9.75
C TYR A 718 -11.50 33.16 8.23
N TRP A 719 -12.56 33.84 7.75
CA TRP A 719 -12.85 33.91 6.33
C TRP A 719 -11.77 34.71 5.56
N LEU A 720 -11.21 35.75 6.13
CA LEU A 720 -10.11 36.49 5.52
C LEU A 720 -8.87 35.61 5.37
N ALA A 721 -8.51 34.85 6.39
CA ALA A 721 -7.35 33.94 6.34
C ALA A 721 -7.52 32.86 5.25
N ILE A 722 -8.70 32.25 5.16
CA ILE A 722 -8.98 31.23 4.13
C ILE A 722 -9.05 31.85 2.74
N VAL A 723 -9.80 32.96 2.59
CA VAL A 723 -10.04 33.57 1.27
C VAL A 723 -8.78 34.23 0.73
N LEU A 724 -8.02 34.98 1.56
CA LEU A 724 -6.88 35.74 1.10
C LEU A 724 -5.58 34.94 1.07
N VAL A 725 -5.37 34.04 2.04
CA VAL A 725 -4.08 33.38 2.25
C VAL A 725 -4.13 31.87 2.00
N ASN A 726 -5.31 31.24 1.92
CA ASN A 726 -5.47 29.80 1.75
C ASN A 726 -4.88 28.95 2.89
N VAL A 727 -5.01 29.42 4.12
CA VAL A 727 -4.47 28.72 5.30
C VAL A 727 -5.19 27.39 5.57
N PHE A 728 -4.49 26.46 6.24
CA PHE A 728 -5.08 25.19 6.70
C PHE A 728 -4.71 24.90 8.17
N PRO A 729 -5.55 24.16 8.90
CA PRO A 729 -5.29 23.85 10.30
C PRO A 729 -4.25 22.75 10.47
N LEU A 730 -3.32 22.95 11.40
CA LEU A 730 -2.37 21.95 11.87
C LEU A 730 -2.42 21.87 13.40
N ALA A 731 -2.67 20.69 13.96
CA ALA A 731 -2.71 20.49 15.41
C ALA A 731 -1.31 20.51 16.00
N ARG A 732 -1.17 21.10 17.21
CA ARG A 732 0.08 21.09 18.00
C ARG A 732 0.23 19.83 18.85
N THR A 733 -0.86 19.13 19.10
CA THR A 733 -0.91 17.94 19.95
C THR A 733 -1.06 16.68 19.09
N SER A 734 -0.69 15.55 19.65
CA SER A 734 -0.89 14.23 19.01
C SER A 734 -2.35 13.98 18.64
N ALA A 735 -3.29 14.47 19.49
CA ALA A 735 -4.71 14.46 19.17
C ALA A 735 -5.01 15.44 18.03
N GLY A 736 -5.32 14.94 16.84
CA GLY A 736 -5.58 15.71 15.61
C GLY A 736 -4.39 15.88 14.67
N ALA A 737 -3.20 15.40 15.04
CA ALA A 737 -2.03 15.43 14.16
C ALA A 737 -2.24 14.64 12.88
N ARG A 738 -2.93 13.48 12.97
CA ARG A 738 -3.30 12.66 11.79
C ARG A 738 -4.23 13.38 10.84
N ASP A 739 -5.23 14.07 11.36
CA ASP A 739 -6.15 14.86 10.53
C ASP A 739 -5.42 16.00 9.84
N GLY A 740 -4.49 16.66 10.53
CA GLY A 740 -3.59 17.67 9.98
C GLY A 740 -2.71 17.12 8.86
N LEU A 741 -2.11 15.93 9.06
CA LEU A 741 -1.29 15.24 8.04
C LEU A 741 -2.12 14.80 6.83
N ARG A 742 -3.29 14.19 7.05
CA ARG A 742 -4.23 13.82 5.96
C ARG A 742 -4.64 15.04 5.16
N PHE A 743 -4.82 16.15 5.85
CA PHE A 743 -5.20 17.40 5.23
C PHE A 743 -4.07 18.00 4.40
N ALA A 744 -2.86 18.03 4.96
CA ALA A 744 -1.65 18.46 4.26
C ALA A 744 -1.37 17.57 3.04
N GLY A 745 -1.56 16.25 3.17
CA GLY A 745 -1.47 15.30 2.05
C GLY A 745 -2.46 15.60 0.94
N ALA A 746 -3.72 15.85 1.28
CA ALA A 746 -4.75 16.21 0.30
C ALA A 746 -4.45 17.56 -0.40
N LEU A 747 -3.81 18.52 0.29
CA LEU A 747 -3.31 19.74 -0.33
C LEU A 747 -2.21 19.45 -1.33
N ALA A 748 -1.25 18.63 -0.94
CA ALA A 748 -0.14 18.23 -1.82
C ALA A 748 -0.65 17.45 -3.05
N ASP A 749 -1.64 16.57 -2.87
CA ASP A 749 -2.28 15.84 -3.98
C ASP A 749 -3.02 16.77 -4.96
N ASP A 750 -3.56 17.90 -4.46
CA ASP A 750 -4.16 18.97 -5.30
C ASP A 750 -3.09 19.92 -5.91
N GLY A 751 -1.79 19.63 -5.73
CA GLY A 751 -0.67 20.40 -6.26
C GLY A 751 -0.35 21.68 -5.48
N TYR A 752 -0.76 21.75 -4.20
CA TYR A 752 -0.39 22.87 -3.32
C TYR A 752 0.87 22.54 -2.51
N SER A 753 1.80 23.47 -2.48
CA SER A 753 2.95 23.45 -1.55
C SER A 753 2.52 23.92 -0.17
N ILE A 754 3.18 23.39 0.86
CA ILE A 754 2.87 23.68 2.26
C ILE A 754 3.89 24.66 2.78
N LEU A 755 3.43 25.73 3.44
CA LEU A 755 4.31 26.63 4.17
C LEU A 755 4.12 26.41 5.67
N ILE A 756 5.20 26.08 6.37
CA ILE A 756 5.19 25.82 7.80
C ILE A 756 6.23 26.67 8.51
N TYR A 757 5.90 27.10 9.74
CA TYR A 757 6.79 27.75 10.69
C TYR A 757 7.08 26.75 11.81
N PRO A 758 8.20 26.01 11.75
CA PRO A 758 8.45 24.91 12.67
C PRO A 758 8.63 25.30 14.13
N GLU A 759 8.96 26.58 14.41
CA GLU A 759 9.02 27.13 15.76
C GLU A 759 7.65 27.08 16.49
N GLY A 760 6.54 27.05 15.73
CA GLY A 760 5.18 26.98 16.26
C GLY A 760 4.68 28.22 16.96
N ARG A 761 5.48 29.28 17.04
CA ARG A 761 5.13 30.59 17.60
C ARG A 761 5.99 31.71 17.03
N LEU A 762 5.53 32.94 17.15
CA LEU A 762 6.31 34.11 16.80
C LEU A 762 7.47 34.29 17.78
N THR A 763 8.67 34.63 17.30
CA THR A 763 9.82 34.95 18.13
C THR A 763 9.52 36.17 19.00
N ARG A 764 10.12 36.21 20.21
CA ARG A 764 9.96 37.33 21.15
C ARG A 764 11.11 38.33 21.11
N ASP A 765 12.25 37.91 20.65
CA ASP A 765 13.52 38.64 20.64
C ASP A 765 14.23 38.69 19.28
N GLY A 766 13.61 38.11 18.24
CA GLY A 766 14.16 38.03 16.90
C GLY A 766 15.04 36.81 16.63
N SER A 767 15.32 35.98 17.65
CA SER A 767 16.12 34.77 17.52
C SER A 767 15.28 33.62 16.93
N ILE A 768 15.95 32.66 16.30
CA ILE A 768 15.30 31.42 15.79
C ILE A 768 15.15 30.47 16.99
N GLU A 769 13.90 30.05 17.26
CA GLU A 769 13.61 29.11 18.33
C GLU A 769 13.78 27.65 17.83
N PRO A 770 13.91 26.66 18.75
CA PRO A 770 14.01 25.25 18.38
C PRO A 770 12.81 24.80 17.58
N PHE A 771 13.08 24.03 16.51
CA PHE A 771 12.06 23.51 15.64
C PHE A 771 11.32 22.34 16.29
N GLN A 772 10.01 22.30 16.10
CA GLN A 772 9.13 21.21 16.53
C GLN A 772 9.23 20.04 15.54
N GLU A 773 9.17 18.80 16.04
CA GLU A 773 9.30 17.55 15.26
C GLU A 773 8.26 17.41 14.14
N GLY A 774 7.17 18.19 14.18
CA GLY A 774 6.11 18.15 13.18
C GLY A 774 6.55 18.45 11.74
N VAL A 775 7.62 19.23 11.54
CA VAL A 775 8.16 19.49 10.18
C VAL A 775 8.86 18.27 9.62
N GLY A 776 9.63 17.54 10.45
CA GLY A 776 10.26 16.28 10.07
C GLY A 776 9.21 15.22 9.71
N LEU A 777 8.15 15.11 10.52
CA LEU A 777 7.04 14.22 10.27
C LEU A 777 6.33 14.55 8.94
N LEU A 778 6.05 15.82 8.66
CA LEU A 778 5.49 16.26 7.39
C LEU A 778 6.39 15.87 6.21
N ALA A 779 7.70 16.14 6.31
CA ALA A 779 8.67 15.85 5.27
C ALA A 779 8.73 14.34 4.95
N VAL A 780 8.84 13.52 5.98
CA VAL A 780 8.93 12.05 5.87
C VAL A 780 7.62 11.45 5.36
N ARG A 781 6.47 11.86 5.90
CA ARG A 781 5.17 11.25 5.56
C ARG A 781 4.55 11.76 4.27
N LEU A 782 4.82 12.99 3.87
CA LEU A 782 4.35 13.53 2.59
C LEU A 782 5.30 13.22 1.43
N GLN A 783 6.51 12.77 1.70
CA GLN A 783 7.52 12.48 0.67
C GLN A 783 7.65 13.67 -0.32
N ALA A 784 7.72 14.88 0.24
CA ALA A 784 7.85 16.12 -0.50
C ALA A 784 9.17 16.81 -0.10
N PRO A 785 9.91 17.40 -1.05
CA PRO A 785 11.15 18.09 -0.73
C PRO A 785 10.88 19.29 0.17
N VAL A 786 11.80 19.57 1.09
CA VAL A 786 11.74 20.71 1.99
C VAL A 786 12.68 21.80 1.48
N ILE A 787 12.15 23.01 1.31
CA ILE A 787 12.94 24.21 0.99
C ILE A 787 13.07 25.03 2.25
N PRO A 788 14.26 25.10 2.86
CA PRO A 788 14.49 25.94 4.01
C PRO A 788 14.48 27.42 3.61
N ILE A 789 13.82 28.25 4.40
CA ILE A 789 13.72 29.71 4.18
C ILE A 789 14.18 30.43 5.43
N HIS A 790 15.00 31.45 5.26
CA HIS A 790 15.34 32.39 6.33
C HIS A 790 14.78 33.78 6.06
N LEU A 791 14.04 34.31 7.03
CA LEU A 791 13.49 35.66 7.01
C LEU A 791 14.29 36.57 7.97
N SER A 792 14.59 37.78 7.55
CA SER A 792 15.19 38.80 8.40
C SER A 792 14.62 40.21 8.15
N GLY A 793 14.61 41.04 9.20
CA GLY A 793 14.10 42.41 9.20
C GLY A 793 12.63 42.54 9.56
N LEU A 794 11.82 41.51 9.52
CA LEU A 794 10.40 41.58 9.82
C LEU A 794 10.10 41.74 11.31
N PHE A 795 10.99 41.27 12.20
CA PHE A 795 10.87 41.51 13.65
C PHE A 795 10.93 42.99 14.03
N ASP A 796 11.86 43.71 13.41
CA ASP A 796 12.02 45.17 13.65
C ASP A 796 10.88 46.00 13.05
N ILE A 797 10.23 45.47 12.01
CA ILE A 797 9.13 46.11 11.32
C ILE A 797 7.81 45.93 12.04
N LEU A 798 7.49 44.71 12.47
CA LEU A 798 6.26 44.42 13.20
C LEU A 798 6.48 43.21 14.12
N SER A 799 6.95 43.47 15.33
CA SER A 799 7.05 42.43 16.37
C SER A 799 5.68 42.06 16.94
N VAL A 800 5.64 41.03 17.77
CA VAL A 800 4.40 40.58 18.47
C VAL A 800 3.80 41.64 19.36
N ASN A 801 4.61 42.62 19.81
CA ASN A 801 4.21 43.70 20.70
C ASN A 801 3.82 44.99 19.97
N ASP A 802 4.09 45.10 18.66
CA ASP A 802 3.80 46.33 17.89
C ASP A 802 2.35 46.29 17.34
N ARG A 803 1.71 47.49 17.34
CA ARG A 803 0.35 47.65 16.78
C ARG A 803 0.33 48.00 15.28
N TRP A 804 1.40 48.65 14.79
CA TRP A 804 1.48 49.15 13.42
C TRP A 804 2.85 48.85 12.81
N PRO A 805 2.94 48.46 11.55
CA PRO A 805 4.19 48.18 10.91
C PRO A 805 5.03 49.45 10.69
N LYS A 806 6.32 49.35 10.93
CA LYS A 806 7.33 50.36 10.60
C LYS A 806 7.85 50.13 9.19
N ARG A 807 8.48 51.13 8.58
CA ARG A 807 9.21 50.97 7.31
C ARG A 807 10.57 50.32 7.59
N GLY A 808 10.96 49.36 6.78
CA GLY A 808 12.27 48.73 6.91
C GLY A 808 12.56 47.72 5.80
N PRO A 809 13.83 47.36 5.57
CA PRO A 809 14.20 46.36 4.61
C PRO A 809 13.81 44.95 5.09
N VAL A 810 13.29 44.13 4.17
CA VAL A 810 12.98 42.74 4.40
C VAL A 810 13.85 41.87 3.50
N ARG A 811 14.42 40.81 4.04
CA ARG A 811 15.19 39.86 3.25
C ARG A 811 14.62 38.44 3.38
N VAL A 812 14.49 37.76 2.24
CA VAL A 812 14.04 36.36 2.15
C VAL A 812 15.14 35.56 1.47
N ARG A 813 15.69 34.58 2.17
CA ARG A 813 16.72 33.68 1.67
C ARG A 813 16.13 32.29 1.48
N PHE A 814 16.24 31.73 0.29
CA PHE A 814 15.86 30.37 -0.02
C PHE A 814 17.11 29.47 -0.03
N GLY A 815 17.00 28.26 0.53
CA GLY A 815 18.02 27.24 0.47
C GLY A 815 17.74 26.19 -0.61
N GLU A 816 18.67 25.27 -0.77
CA GLU A 816 18.53 24.12 -1.66
C GLU A 816 17.43 23.17 -1.15
N ALA A 817 16.81 22.44 -2.07
CA ALA A 817 15.77 21.46 -1.74
C ALA A 817 16.37 20.25 -1.01
N LEU A 818 15.86 19.95 0.17
CA LEU A 818 16.24 18.81 0.99
C LEU A 818 15.27 17.64 0.72
N TRP A 819 15.83 16.48 0.43
CA TRP A 819 15.07 15.26 0.19
C TRP A 819 15.26 14.28 1.35
N PHE A 820 14.16 13.71 1.83
CA PHE A 820 14.17 12.80 2.97
C PHE A 820 13.53 11.46 2.60
N ARG A 821 14.03 10.39 3.23
CA ARG A 821 13.52 9.03 3.03
C ARG A 821 12.42 8.73 4.04
N GLU A 822 11.48 7.88 3.68
CA GLU A 822 10.38 7.45 4.56
C GLU A 822 10.86 6.73 5.83
N SER A 823 12.02 6.09 5.75
CA SER A 823 12.65 5.36 6.85
C SER A 823 13.54 6.23 7.77
N GLN A 824 13.71 7.53 7.48
CA GLN A 824 14.53 8.41 8.30
C GLN A 824 13.83 8.81 9.59
N ASP A 825 14.60 8.93 10.66
CA ASP A 825 14.09 9.43 11.94
C ASP A 825 13.63 10.88 11.81
N CYS A 826 12.40 11.15 12.25
CA CYS A 826 11.78 12.47 12.10
C CYS A 826 12.51 13.55 12.90
N ARG A 827 13.22 13.20 14.00
CA ARG A 827 14.00 14.16 14.79
C ARG A 827 15.28 14.55 14.05
N GLU A 828 15.98 13.59 13.45
CA GLU A 828 17.17 13.87 12.63
C GLU A 828 16.79 14.73 11.42
N VAL A 829 15.66 14.43 10.77
CA VAL A 829 15.13 15.23 9.67
C VAL A 829 14.81 16.65 10.14
N THR A 830 14.15 16.80 11.28
CA THR A 830 13.85 18.13 11.87
C THR A 830 15.12 18.91 12.14
N GLN A 831 16.14 18.26 12.72
CA GLN A 831 17.42 18.91 13.01
C GLN A 831 18.13 19.32 11.72
N THR A 832 18.12 18.48 10.69
CA THR A 832 18.71 18.83 9.37
C THR A 832 18.04 20.06 8.76
N ILE A 833 16.71 20.15 8.84
CA ILE A 833 15.96 21.31 8.35
C ILE A 833 16.30 22.57 9.18
N ALA A 834 16.38 22.45 10.50
CA ALA A 834 16.75 23.56 11.39
C ALA A 834 18.17 24.08 11.09
N ASP A 835 19.14 23.16 10.92
CA ASP A 835 20.52 23.51 10.61
C ASP A 835 20.64 24.20 9.23
N ALA A 836 19.83 23.78 8.26
CA ALA A 836 19.78 24.43 6.96
C ALA A 836 19.24 25.87 7.07
N VAL A 837 18.17 26.12 7.83
CA VAL A 837 17.65 27.48 8.07
C VAL A 837 18.67 28.33 8.84
N MET A 838 19.33 27.77 9.87
CA MET A 838 20.40 28.48 10.60
C MET A 838 21.62 28.78 9.73
N THR A 839 21.96 27.92 8.79
CA THR A 839 23.05 28.16 7.84
C THR A 839 22.73 29.36 6.92
N LEU A 840 21.48 29.48 6.48
CA LEU A 840 21.01 30.66 5.72
C LEU A 840 21.07 31.94 6.56
N ALA A 841 20.77 31.85 7.85
CA ALA A 841 20.86 32.99 8.77
C ALA A 841 22.30 33.53 8.92
N ARG A 842 23.29 32.62 8.86
CA ARG A 842 24.72 32.96 9.05
C ARG A 842 25.42 33.46 7.79
N ARG A 843 24.79 33.37 6.61
CA ARG A 843 25.40 33.87 5.37
C ARG A 843 25.61 35.37 5.47
N PRO A 844 26.82 35.90 5.17
CA PRO A 844 27.05 37.33 5.15
C PRO A 844 26.15 38.01 4.15
N ASP A 845 25.78 39.25 4.43
CA ASP A 845 24.98 40.05 3.54
C ASP A 845 25.76 40.28 2.25
N SER A 846 25.24 39.76 1.12
CA SER A 846 25.74 40.12 -0.22
C SER A 846 25.48 41.62 -0.41
N SER A 847 26.53 42.40 -0.63
CA SER A 847 26.39 43.81 -1.01
C SER A 847 25.48 43.93 -2.21
N PRO A 848 24.52 44.87 -2.24
CA PRO A 848 23.67 45.03 -3.42
C PRO A 848 24.56 45.30 -4.61
N SER A 849 24.50 44.45 -5.67
CA SER A 849 25.07 44.78 -6.99
C SER A 849 24.42 46.10 -7.41
N THR A 850 25.22 47.16 -7.51
CA THR A 850 24.79 48.41 -8.12
C THR A 850 24.18 48.09 -9.49
N PRO A 851 22.98 48.59 -9.80
CA PRO A 851 22.46 48.42 -11.18
C PRO A 851 23.46 49.07 -12.12
N ASP A 852 23.91 48.36 -13.12
CA ASP A 852 24.63 48.93 -14.26
C ASP A 852 23.77 50.04 -14.83
N GLU A 853 24.25 51.29 -14.74
CA GLU A 853 23.67 52.50 -15.34
C GLU A 853 23.90 52.54 -16.88
N ASN A 854 23.98 51.42 -17.56
CA ASN A 854 24.08 51.40 -19.04
C ASN A 854 23.51 50.12 -19.62
N ALA A 855 22.18 50.02 -19.73
CA ALA A 855 21.49 49.29 -20.78
C ALA A 855 20.04 49.77 -20.90
#